data_4d6877fa599374bc048fb86d9e763033
#
_entry.id   4d6877fa599374bc048fb86d9e763033
#
_cell.length_a   1.000
_cell.length_b   1.000
_cell.length_c   1.000
_cell.angle_alpha   90.00
_cell.angle_beta   90.00
_cell.angle_gamma   90.00
#
_symmetry.space_group_name_H-M   'P 1'
#
loop_
_entity.id
_entity.type
_entity.pdbx_description
1 polymer ?
#
loop_
_entity_poly.entity_id
_entity_poly.type
_entity_poly.pdbx_seq_one_letter_code
_entity_poly.pdbx_strand_id
1 'polypeptide(L)'
;MRCTPARDRLGPAMAGLRASMRVNGDPCNHAGVAWIVGGPFVVACGPAPTVSDTHRLRALAMRCLPGARCANAFANPVTPYSRIPRMQDSNESRASGVRLLKGILPIRRGGAIRDIFAGMSLASMDIPQVLGYARIAGMPAVTGLYTVFLPLIAFACFGASRHLVVAADSATATIFASRLSSMAPAGSAEYVALAGMVALLTAAMLLLARIFKLGFLADFLSRTVLVGFLAGVGVQVSIAMLGDMLGLAVPYPASRSLAQLDYVVTHLVHTNRPTFALAALVVVAILACKRFLPRVPMPMIAVAGSIAASSAFGFAAHGIAVLGPVAGGLPPLRWPSVTWQQFLDLVPVAASCFVMIIAQSAAAARVFAQQYDEEVDTNADILGLAAANAAAAVGGAFVVNGSPTQTAMADGAGVRSQIGHLAFAAVVAVVLLFFSTYLQYLPHAVLAGIVFTIALGLINVRSLAAIRKESPGEFTLALVTALAVVTVGVEHGILLAVALSLMRHVRHSYQPHTMVLEPVEGNGRWQPVPARRGAMTAPGLIVYRFGSDLFFANDHLFTAEVTELVDAAPMPTRWFVVDAGAITDIDYSAARTLADLVKMLQARGIGVLFGRVNRYLRADMDRHRITEIVGASCIFPTLHQALEAAGTTPAPQEPGIV
;
A
#
# COMPACT_ATOMS: atom_id res chain seq x y z
N MET A 1 23.46 26.16 -13.84
CA MET A 1 22.03 25.86 -13.96
C MET A 1 21.27 27.17 -14.14
N ARG A 2 20.62 27.36 -15.27
CA ARG A 2 19.87 28.58 -15.56
C ARG A 2 18.50 28.47 -14.89
N CYS A 3 18.19 29.37 -13.95
CA CYS A 3 16.83 29.55 -13.44
C CYS A 3 16.01 30.28 -14.52
N THR A 4 15.11 29.58 -15.16
CA THR A 4 14.05 30.19 -15.95
C THR A 4 13.01 30.79 -14.99
N PRO A 5 12.57 32.04 -15.17
CA PRO A 5 11.55 32.64 -14.32
C PRO A 5 10.19 32.02 -14.63
N ALA A 6 9.54 31.46 -13.62
CA ALA A 6 8.12 31.10 -13.69
C ALA A 6 7.30 32.38 -13.82
N ARG A 7 6.93 32.75 -15.04
CA ARG A 7 5.85 33.71 -15.34
C ARG A 7 4.53 32.93 -15.38
N ASP A 8 3.52 33.55 -14.77
CA ASP A 8 2.09 33.31 -14.96
C ASP A 8 1.31 32.49 -13.93
N ARG A 9 1.51 32.72 -12.63
CA ARG A 9 0.42 32.41 -11.66
C ARG A 9 0.47 33.19 -10.34
N LEU A 10 0.83 34.45 -10.35
CA LEU A 10 0.72 35.30 -9.16
C LEU A 10 -0.03 36.58 -9.54
N GLY A 11 -1.24 36.75 -8.96
CA GLY A 11 -2.14 37.86 -9.23
C GLY A 11 -1.62 39.25 -8.78
N PRO A 12 -2.39 40.33 -8.97
CA PRO A 12 -1.91 41.72 -8.86
C PRO A 12 -1.32 42.17 -7.52
N ALA A 13 -1.45 41.39 -6.46
CA ALA A 13 -0.87 41.69 -5.13
C ALA A 13 0.68 41.62 -5.10
N MET A 14 1.34 41.00 -6.07
CA MET A 14 2.82 40.86 -6.13
C MET A 14 3.51 41.96 -6.93
N ALA A 15 2.78 42.80 -7.68
CA ALA A 15 3.36 43.92 -8.46
C ALA A 15 3.89 45.03 -7.53
N GLY A 16 3.32 45.22 -6.35
CA GLY A 16 3.77 46.19 -5.34
C GLY A 16 5.08 45.84 -4.63
N LEU A 17 5.41 44.52 -4.51
CA LEU A 17 6.63 44.05 -3.83
C LEU A 17 7.92 44.31 -4.65
N ARG A 18 7.83 44.48 -5.97
CA ARG A 18 9.01 44.73 -6.83
C ARG A 18 9.53 46.19 -6.72
N ALA A 19 8.70 47.12 -6.28
CA ALA A 19 9.09 48.53 -6.20
C ALA A 19 9.77 48.92 -4.89
N SER A 20 9.63 48.10 -3.82
CA SER A 20 10.21 48.40 -2.49
C SER A 20 11.52 47.68 -2.17
N MET A 21 12.03 46.84 -3.08
CA MET A 21 13.26 46.06 -2.89
C MET A 21 14.52 46.75 -3.39
N ARG A 22 14.55 48.07 -3.52
CA ARG A 22 15.80 48.85 -3.71
C ARG A 22 16.22 49.47 -2.39
N VAL A 23 17.07 48.79 -1.67
CA VAL A 23 17.88 49.41 -0.60
C VAL A 23 19.26 49.58 -1.17
N ASN A 24 19.66 50.86 -1.38
CA ASN A 24 21.03 51.29 -1.74
C ASN A 24 21.70 50.57 -2.92
N GLY A 25 21.15 50.73 -4.12
CA GLY A 25 21.96 50.79 -5.37
C GLY A 25 22.67 49.53 -5.89
N ASP A 26 22.98 48.54 -5.08
CA ASP A 26 23.75 47.36 -5.50
C ASP A 26 22.95 46.06 -5.54
N PRO A 27 23.11 45.25 -6.61
CA PRO A 27 22.45 43.92 -6.67
C PRO A 27 23.18 42.93 -5.75
N CYS A 28 22.43 42.28 -4.86
CA CYS A 28 22.94 41.16 -4.05
C CYS A 28 23.48 40.03 -4.93
N ASN A 29 24.76 39.86 -4.99
CA ASN A 29 25.48 38.93 -5.87
C ASN A 29 25.96 37.66 -5.11
N HIS A 30 25.24 37.22 -4.07
CA HIS A 30 25.52 35.95 -3.39
C HIS A 30 24.28 35.08 -3.34
N ALA A 31 24.43 33.81 -3.75
CA ALA A 31 23.39 32.76 -3.66
C ALA A 31 23.11 32.44 -2.18
N GLY A 32 22.21 33.18 -1.56
CA GLY A 32 21.70 32.93 -0.21
C GLY A 32 20.28 32.41 -0.27
N VAL A 33 19.96 31.49 0.65
CA VAL A 33 18.60 30.95 0.80
C VAL A 33 17.74 31.99 1.50
N ALA A 34 16.60 32.35 0.91
CA ALA A 34 15.62 33.27 1.53
C ALA A 34 14.76 32.49 2.53
N TRP A 35 14.68 32.98 3.76
CA TRP A 35 13.82 32.43 4.82
C TRP A 35 12.63 33.37 5.09
N ILE A 36 11.45 32.80 5.26
CA ILE A 36 10.23 33.52 5.61
C ILE A 36 9.99 33.35 7.13
N VAL A 37 10.09 34.43 7.88
CA VAL A 37 9.88 34.44 9.32
C VAL A 37 8.66 35.31 9.66
N GLY A 38 7.53 34.69 9.95
CA GLY A 38 6.32 35.30 10.50
C GLY A 38 5.63 36.35 9.61
N GLY A 39 4.36 36.24 9.40
CA GLY A 39 3.60 37.19 8.58
C GLY A 39 3.32 38.52 9.30
N PRO A 40 3.22 39.64 8.61
CA PRO A 40 3.51 39.83 7.19
C PRO A 40 5.01 40.02 6.93
N PHE A 41 5.52 39.20 6.17
CA PHE A 41 6.83 38.97 5.57
C PHE A 41 8.02 39.87 5.95
N VAL A 42 9.04 39.33 6.66
CA VAL A 42 10.40 39.86 6.70
C VAL A 42 11.32 38.89 5.94
N VAL A 43 11.98 39.37 4.89
CA VAL A 43 12.93 38.60 4.10
C VAL A 43 14.33 38.99 4.51
N ALA A 44 15.12 38.05 5.08
CA ALA A 44 16.53 38.23 5.38
C ALA A 44 17.37 37.32 4.49
N CYS A 45 18.42 37.87 3.86
CA CYS A 45 19.41 37.09 3.08
C CYS A 45 20.67 36.85 3.96
N GLY A 46 20.97 35.59 4.26
CA GLY A 46 22.14 35.21 5.05
C GLY A 46 22.22 33.71 5.34
N PRO A 47 23.33 33.19 5.89
CA PRO A 47 23.42 31.83 6.38
C PRO A 47 22.44 31.57 7.54
N ALA A 48 22.04 30.31 7.76
CA ALA A 48 21.07 29.96 8.79
C ALA A 48 21.47 30.49 10.17
N PRO A 49 20.57 31.23 10.89
CA PRO A 49 20.93 31.84 12.18
C PRO A 49 21.06 30.77 13.27
N THR A 50 22.04 30.92 14.14
CA THR A 50 22.22 30.12 15.34
C THR A 50 21.21 30.52 16.43
N VAL A 51 21.03 29.66 17.45
CA VAL A 51 20.04 29.87 18.54
C VAL A 51 20.24 31.20 19.27
N SER A 52 21.45 31.78 19.25
CA SER A 52 21.77 33.09 19.88
C SER A 52 21.25 34.29 19.06
N ASP A 53 21.05 34.12 17.75
CA ASP A 53 20.67 35.21 16.86
C ASP A 53 19.16 35.48 16.83
N THR A 54 18.36 34.50 17.26
CA THR A 54 16.90 34.65 17.34
C THR A 54 16.47 35.70 18.36
N HIS A 55 17.23 35.93 19.44
CA HIS A 55 16.99 37.00 20.42
C HIS A 55 17.29 38.38 19.85
N ARG A 56 18.34 38.53 19.03
CA ARG A 56 18.67 39.80 18.39
C ARG A 56 17.68 40.20 17.30
N LEU A 57 17.20 39.23 16.52
CA LEU A 57 16.18 39.47 15.50
C LEU A 57 14.81 39.88 16.11
N ARG A 58 14.45 39.37 17.31
CA ARG A 58 13.30 39.81 18.04
C ARG A 58 13.41 41.28 18.51
N ALA A 59 14.60 41.71 18.92
CA ALA A 59 14.84 43.09 19.36
C ALA A 59 14.82 44.09 18.17
N LEU A 60 15.20 43.67 16.99
CA LEU A 60 15.16 44.48 15.75
C LEU A 60 13.71 44.63 15.21
N ALA A 61 12.89 43.55 15.25
CA ALA A 61 11.51 43.58 14.80
C ALA A 61 10.62 44.51 15.66
N MET A 62 10.95 44.69 16.98
CA MET A 62 10.23 45.60 17.86
C MET A 62 10.56 47.09 17.66
N ARG A 63 11.69 47.42 16.98
CA ARG A 63 12.09 48.83 16.77
C ARG A 63 11.59 49.44 15.44
N CYS A 64 11.06 48.69 14.53
CA CYS A 64 10.74 49.18 13.18
C CYS A 64 9.27 49.53 12.89
N LEU A 65 8.35 49.45 13.86
CA LEU A 65 6.93 49.75 13.62
C LEU A 65 6.28 50.52 14.80
N PRO A 66 6.28 51.85 14.79
CA PRO A 66 5.42 52.62 15.67
C PRO A 66 4.01 52.69 15.08
N GLY A 67 3.05 52.00 15.71
CA GLY A 67 1.62 52.14 15.36
C GLY A 67 0.76 50.87 15.23
N ALA A 68 1.32 49.68 15.30
CA ALA A 68 0.53 48.45 15.28
C ALA A 68 0.23 47.98 16.73
N ARG A 69 -1.04 47.95 17.10
CA ARG A 69 -1.52 47.34 18.36
C ARG A 69 -1.28 45.82 18.26
N CYS A 70 -0.14 45.35 18.76
CA CYS A 70 0.11 43.92 19.02
C CYS A 70 -0.58 43.55 20.34
N ALA A 71 -1.86 43.26 20.27
CA ALA A 71 -2.57 42.64 21.37
C ALA A 71 -2.74 41.13 21.03
N ASN A 72 -2.17 40.29 21.92
CA ASN A 72 -2.53 38.87 22.11
C ASN A 72 -2.31 37.82 21.00
N ALA A 73 -1.34 37.99 20.09
CA ALA A 73 -1.00 36.89 19.17
C ALA A 73 0.18 35.99 19.63
N PHE A 74 0.81 36.29 20.78
CA PHE A 74 2.01 35.57 21.25
C PHE A 74 1.85 34.84 22.59
N ALA A 75 0.62 34.53 22.98
CA ALA A 75 0.35 33.82 24.24
C ALA A 75 0.33 32.28 24.11
N ASN A 76 0.62 31.71 22.95
CA ASN A 76 0.88 30.27 22.86
C ASN A 76 2.40 30.05 22.90
N PRO A 77 2.91 29.27 23.88
CA PRO A 77 4.32 28.88 23.86
C PRO A 77 4.56 28.05 22.62
N VAL A 78 5.46 28.53 21.75
CA VAL A 78 6.06 27.73 20.68
C VAL A 78 6.73 26.55 21.37
N THR A 79 6.13 25.39 21.32
CA THR A 79 6.78 24.14 21.72
C THR A 79 8.08 24.04 20.93
N PRO A 80 9.23 23.87 21.57
CA PRO A 80 10.48 23.74 20.86
C PRO A 80 10.39 22.49 19.98
N TYR A 81 10.70 22.66 18.69
CA TYR A 81 10.91 21.58 17.73
C TYR A 81 12.21 20.86 18.14
N SER A 82 12.14 20.12 19.23
CA SER A 82 13.23 19.27 19.73
C SER A 82 12.63 17.97 20.26
N ARG A 83 12.03 17.22 19.34
CA ARG A 83 12.06 15.76 19.42
C ARG A 83 12.36 15.27 18.00
N ILE A 84 13.65 15.26 17.63
CA ILE A 84 14.17 14.12 16.90
C ILE A 84 13.60 12.92 17.66
N PRO A 85 12.80 12.03 17.03
CA PRO A 85 12.44 10.81 17.70
C PRO A 85 13.75 10.19 18.15
N ARG A 86 14.00 10.16 19.46
CA ARG A 86 14.99 9.21 19.97
C ARG A 86 14.55 7.89 19.33
N MET A 87 15.43 7.26 18.60
CA MET A 87 15.36 5.84 18.38
C MET A 87 15.02 5.27 19.76
N GLN A 88 13.74 4.98 19.99
CA GLN A 88 13.33 4.23 21.14
C GLN A 88 14.07 2.91 21.01
N ASP A 89 14.91 2.68 21.99
CA ASP A 89 15.64 1.44 22.14
C ASP A 89 14.71 0.29 21.78
N SER A 90 15.21 -0.56 20.88
CA SER A 90 14.60 -1.82 20.44
C SER A 90 14.40 -2.86 21.58
N ASN A 91 14.15 -2.38 22.80
CA ASN A 91 13.94 -3.17 24.01
C ASN A 91 12.47 -3.28 24.45
N GLU A 92 11.50 -2.69 23.70
CA GLU A 92 10.08 -2.97 23.93
C GLU A 92 9.57 -4.28 23.29
N SER A 93 10.44 -5.10 22.73
CA SER A 93 10.08 -6.38 22.09
C SER A 93 9.77 -7.53 23.07
N ARG A 94 9.56 -7.28 24.35
CA ARG A 94 9.30 -8.35 25.36
C ARG A 94 7.98 -8.26 26.11
N ALA A 95 6.97 -7.55 25.61
CA ALA A 95 5.60 -7.73 26.07
C ALA A 95 4.76 -8.30 24.92
N SER A 96 4.85 -9.61 24.66
CA SER A 96 4.05 -10.35 23.68
C SER A 96 2.60 -10.57 24.16
N GLY A 97 1.99 -9.57 24.80
CA GLY A 97 0.58 -9.57 25.11
C GLY A 97 -0.24 -9.19 23.87
N VAL A 98 -1.26 -9.99 23.55
CA VAL A 98 -2.27 -9.61 22.56
C VAL A 98 -2.95 -8.34 23.02
N ARG A 99 -2.67 -7.19 22.37
CA ARG A 99 -3.34 -5.92 22.67
C ARG A 99 -4.68 -5.93 21.93
N LEU A 100 -5.77 -6.11 22.67
CA LEU A 100 -7.14 -6.06 22.16
C LEU A 100 -7.55 -4.64 21.79
N LEU A 101 -8.52 -4.51 20.87
CA LEU A 101 -9.19 -3.26 20.50
C LEU A 101 -8.27 -2.18 19.89
N LYS A 102 -7.16 -2.54 19.28
CA LYS A 102 -6.24 -1.58 18.64
C LYS A 102 -6.92 -0.74 17.55
N GLY A 103 -7.80 -1.35 16.74
CA GLY A 103 -8.55 -0.67 15.68
C GLY A 103 -9.61 0.32 16.20
N ILE A 104 -9.93 0.27 17.50
CA ILE A 104 -10.93 1.16 18.14
C ILE A 104 -10.24 2.30 18.89
N LEU A 105 -9.16 2.01 19.62
CA LEU A 105 -8.49 2.97 20.50
C LEU A 105 -7.49 3.85 19.71
N PRO A 106 -7.33 5.15 20.08
CA PRO A 106 -8.06 5.90 21.13
C PRO A 106 -9.44 6.41 20.65
N ILE A 107 -10.43 6.33 21.51
CA ILE A 107 -11.78 6.81 21.22
C ILE A 107 -11.87 8.33 21.41
N ARG A 108 -12.16 9.07 20.35
CA ARG A 108 -12.50 10.51 20.42
C ARG A 108 -14.01 10.65 20.26
N ARG A 109 -14.72 11.22 21.26
CA ARG A 109 -16.20 11.29 21.28
C ARG A 109 -16.81 11.84 19.97
N GLY A 110 -16.29 12.94 19.43
CA GLY A 110 -16.79 13.52 18.17
C GLY A 110 -16.51 12.63 16.95
N GLY A 111 -15.42 11.85 16.97
CA GLY A 111 -15.09 10.86 15.95
C GLY A 111 -16.03 9.64 16.01
N ALA A 112 -16.30 9.13 17.22
CA ALA A 112 -17.15 7.97 17.40
C ALA A 112 -18.59 8.17 16.89
N ILE A 113 -19.20 9.34 17.17
CA ILE A 113 -20.53 9.66 16.66
C ILE A 113 -20.55 9.68 15.13
N ARG A 114 -19.55 10.30 14.52
CA ARG A 114 -19.41 10.31 13.06
C ARG A 114 -19.24 8.89 12.50
N ASP A 115 -18.41 8.07 13.14
CA ASP A 115 -18.17 6.68 12.72
C ASP A 115 -19.43 5.83 12.85
N ILE A 116 -20.28 6.06 13.87
CA ILE A 116 -21.58 5.38 14.00
C ILE A 116 -22.49 5.70 12.80
N PHE A 117 -22.66 6.98 12.45
CA PHE A 117 -23.45 7.35 11.27
C PHE A 117 -22.85 6.83 9.96
N ALA A 118 -21.53 6.85 9.84
CA ALA A 118 -20.84 6.28 8.70
C ALA A 118 -21.03 4.74 8.61
N GLY A 119 -21.00 4.04 9.75
CA GLY A 119 -21.29 2.61 9.84
C GLY A 119 -22.72 2.26 9.44
N MET A 120 -23.71 3.09 9.83
CA MET A 120 -25.09 2.94 9.36
C MET A 120 -25.22 3.12 7.84
N SER A 121 -24.49 4.10 7.29
CA SER A 121 -24.40 4.32 5.85
C SER A 121 -23.74 3.14 5.13
N LEU A 122 -22.66 2.60 5.68
CA LEU A 122 -22.00 1.39 5.20
C LEU A 122 -22.96 0.20 5.18
N ALA A 123 -23.72 -0.01 6.26
CA ALA A 123 -24.71 -1.09 6.37
C ALA A 123 -25.70 -1.09 5.20
N SER A 124 -26.19 0.09 4.81
CA SER A 124 -27.15 0.21 3.71
C SER A 124 -26.59 -0.18 2.34
N MET A 125 -25.26 -0.05 2.17
CA MET A 125 -24.58 -0.39 0.92
C MET A 125 -24.11 -1.85 0.90
N ASP A 126 -23.64 -2.34 2.04
CA ASP A 126 -22.93 -3.62 2.13
C ASP A 126 -23.86 -4.81 2.42
N ILE A 127 -24.97 -4.60 3.16
CA ILE A 127 -25.96 -5.66 3.42
C ILE A 127 -26.38 -6.38 2.13
N PRO A 128 -26.80 -5.67 1.09
CA PRO A 128 -27.17 -6.30 -0.15
C PRO A 128 -26.02 -6.99 -0.89
N GLN A 129 -24.82 -6.45 -0.79
CA GLN A 129 -23.64 -7.01 -1.43
C GLN A 129 -23.28 -8.37 -0.81
N VAL A 130 -23.28 -8.49 0.51
CA VAL A 130 -22.99 -9.76 1.19
C VAL A 130 -24.08 -10.82 0.95
N LEU A 131 -25.36 -10.39 0.76
CA LEU A 131 -26.43 -11.29 0.30
C LEU A 131 -26.16 -11.82 -1.12
N GLY A 132 -25.64 -10.97 -2.01
CA GLY A 132 -25.18 -11.37 -3.34
C GLY A 132 -24.02 -12.36 -3.29
N TYR A 133 -23.05 -12.13 -2.41
CA TYR A 133 -21.91 -13.05 -2.24
C TYR A 133 -22.31 -14.40 -1.66
N ALA A 134 -23.31 -14.44 -0.76
CA ALA A 134 -23.86 -15.71 -0.29
C ALA A 134 -24.44 -16.56 -1.43
N ARG A 135 -25.10 -15.93 -2.42
CA ARG A 135 -25.59 -16.62 -3.61
C ARG A 135 -24.46 -17.17 -4.48
N ILE A 136 -23.41 -16.37 -4.71
CA ILE A 136 -22.19 -16.83 -5.44
C ILE A 136 -21.57 -18.01 -4.70
N ALA A 137 -21.56 -17.95 -3.37
CA ALA A 137 -21.05 -18.99 -2.49
C ALA A 137 -21.90 -20.28 -2.51
N GLY A 138 -23.07 -20.29 -3.13
CA GLY A 138 -24.03 -21.41 -3.04
C GLY A 138 -24.64 -21.57 -1.65
N MET A 139 -24.58 -20.54 -0.82
CA MET A 139 -25.06 -20.52 0.56
C MET A 139 -26.49 -19.91 0.65
N PRO A 140 -27.26 -20.23 1.68
CA PRO A 140 -28.51 -19.50 1.96
C PRO A 140 -28.23 -17.98 2.08
N ALA A 141 -29.09 -17.15 1.48
CA ALA A 141 -28.81 -15.69 1.41
C ALA A 141 -28.57 -15.06 2.79
N VAL A 142 -29.26 -15.49 3.84
CA VAL A 142 -29.10 -14.97 5.21
C VAL A 142 -27.68 -15.16 5.75
N THR A 143 -26.95 -16.18 5.31
CA THR A 143 -25.59 -16.44 5.78
C THR A 143 -24.61 -15.32 5.35
N GLY A 144 -24.93 -14.58 4.29
CA GLY A 144 -24.23 -13.35 3.93
C GLY A 144 -24.28 -12.31 5.05
N LEU A 145 -25.44 -12.12 5.68
CA LEU A 145 -25.58 -11.22 6.85
C LEU A 145 -24.81 -11.74 8.06
N TYR A 146 -24.70 -13.07 8.22
CA TYR A 146 -23.92 -13.65 9.30
C TYR A 146 -22.41 -13.35 9.17
N THR A 147 -21.89 -13.18 7.93
CA THR A 147 -20.48 -12.83 7.70
C THR A 147 -20.12 -11.43 8.18
N VAL A 148 -21.10 -10.51 8.23
CA VAL A 148 -20.91 -9.11 8.68
C VAL A 148 -21.46 -8.87 10.10
N PHE A 149 -21.71 -9.91 10.85
CA PHE A 149 -22.13 -9.82 12.25
C PHE A 149 -21.02 -10.32 13.18
N LEU A 150 -20.97 -11.63 13.48
CA LEU A 150 -19.97 -12.17 14.41
C LEU A 150 -18.51 -11.99 13.93
N PRO A 151 -18.18 -12.25 12.65
CA PRO A 151 -16.82 -12.06 12.16
C PRO A 151 -16.31 -10.63 12.28
N LEU A 152 -17.18 -9.65 11.97
CA LEU A 152 -16.83 -8.24 12.04
C LEU A 152 -16.54 -7.80 13.48
N ILE A 153 -17.34 -8.27 14.44
CA ILE A 153 -17.11 -8.03 15.87
C ILE A 153 -15.79 -8.68 16.32
N ALA A 154 -15.54 -9.93 15.90
CA ALA A 154 -14.31 -10.62 16.24
C ALA A 154 -13.08 -9.90 15.70
N PHE A 155 -13.13 -9.42 14.45
CA PHE A 155 -12.03 -8.62 13.90
C PHE A 155 -11.85 -7.29 14.63
N ALA A 156 -12.91 -6.58 14.97
CA ALA A 156 -12.83 -5.33 15.73
C ALA A 156 -12.17 -5.52 17.12
N CYS A 157 -12.32 -6.71 17.72
CA CYS A 157 -11.69 -7.04 19.01
C CYS A 157 -10.20 -7.38 18.88
N PHE A 158 -9.81 -8.15 17.86
CA PHE A 158 -8.48 -8.75 17.75
C PHE A 158 -7.59 -8.13 16.67
N GLY A 159 -8.16 -7.48 15.66
CA GLY A 159 -7.44 -6.79 14.60
C GLY A 159 -6.85 -5.45 15.03
N ALA A 160 -5.87 -4.96 14.28
CA ALA A 160 -5.23 -3.67 14.49
C ALA A 160 -5.68 -2.61 13.48
N SER A 161 -5.99 -3.01 12.25
CA SER A 161 -6.42 -2.09 11.20
C SER A 161 -7.71 -1.36 11.57
N ARG A 162 -7.71 -0.03 11.41
CA ARG A 162 -8.86 0.83 11.70
C ARG A 162 -9.87 0.86 10.57
N HIS A 163 -9.42 0.65 9.36
CA HIS A 163 -10.19 0.84 8.12
C HIS A 163 -10.68 -0.46 7.50
N LEU A 164 -10.00 -1.59 7.75
CA LEU A 164 -10.26 -2.86 7.10
C LEU A 164 -11.63 -3.42 7.47
N VAL A 165 -12.49 -3.63 6.48
CA VAL A 165 -13.76 -4.35 6.63
C VAL A 165 -13.53 -5.83 6.36
N VAL A 166 -13.90 -6.66 7.34
CA VAL A 166 -13.77 -8.12 7.25
C VAL A 166 -15.14 -8.75 7.13
N ALA A 167 -15.45 -9.25 5.94
CA ALA A 167 -16.74 -9.80 5.60
C ALA A 167 -16.66 -10.81 4.45
N ALA A 168 -17.80 -11.29 3.96
CA ALA A 168 -17.88 -12.09 2.73
C ALA A 168 -17.25 -11.34 1.55
N ASP A 169 -16.57 -12.06 0.67
CA ASP A 169 -15.97 -11.53 -0.56
C ASP A 169 -16.21 -12.46 -1.73
N SER A 170 -16.35 -11.91 -2.95
CA SER A 170 -16.64 -12.69 -4.15
C SER A 170 -15.54 -13.70 -4.50
N ALA A 171 -14.26 -13.33 -4.25
CA ALA A 171 -13.14 -14.17 -4.57
C ALA A 171 -13.11 -15.44 -3.72
N THR A 172 -13.14 -15.29 -2.38
CA THR A 172 -13.17 -16.44 -1.47
C THR A 172 -14.45 -17.26 -1.66
N ALA A 173 -15.60 -16.60 -1.89
CA ALA A 173 -16.86 -17.26 -2.21
C ALA A 173 -16.76 -18.17 -3.43
N THR A 174 -16.16 -17.70 -4.51
CA THR A 174 -15.97 -18.48 -5.75
C THR A 174 -15.01 -19.65 -5.55
N ILE A 175 -13.90 -19.46 -4.80
CA ILE A 175 -12.91 -20.51 -4.53
C ILE A 175 -13.57 -21.72 -3.87
N PHE A 176 -14.25 -21.54 -2.74
CA PHE A 176 -14.81 -22.69 -2.06
C PHE A 176 -16.07 -23.22 -2.76
N ALA A 177 -16.89 -22.37 -3.37
CA ALA A 177 -18.11 -22.80 -4.07
C ALA A 177 -17.81 -23.74 -5.23
N SER A 178 -16.73 -23.50 -5.98
CA SER A 178 -16.31 -24.34 -7.11
C SER A 178 -16.05 -25.79 -6.70
N ARG A 179 -15.56 -26.02 -5.47
CA ARG A 179 -15.27 -27.36 -4.96
C ARG A 179 -16.44 -27.95 -4.18
N LEU A 180 -17.08 -27.17 -3.30
CA LEU A 180 -18.18 -27.64 -2.47
C LEU A 180 -19.40 -28.06 -3.29
N SER A 181 -19.67 -27.43 -4.43
CA SER A 181 -20.76 -27.80 -5.33
C SER A 181 -20.68 -29.24 -5.88
N SER A 182 -19.47 -29.83 -5.88
CA SER A 182 -19.26 -31.23 -6.23
C SER A 182 -19.41 -32.20 -5.04
N MET A 183 -19.48 -31.68 -3.80
CA MET A 183 -19.52 -32.49 -2.58
C MET A 183 -20.93 -32.54 -1.96
N ALA A 184 -21.71 -31.44 -2.06
CA ALA A 184 -23.04 -31.36 -1.51
C ALA A 184 -23.93 -30.39 -2.33
N PRO A 185 -25.24 -30.55 -2.34
CA PRO A 185 -26.19 -29.62 -2.98
C PRO A 185 -26.09 -28.22 -2.36
N ALA A 186 -26.04 -27.18 -3.18
CA ALA A 186 -26.01 -25.78 -2.72
C ALA A 186 -27.21 -25.49 -1.78
N GLY A 187 -26.96 -24.75 -0.70
CA GLY A 187 -27.95 -24.37 0.30
C GLY A 187 -28.36 -25.48 1.27
N SER A 188 -27.87 -26.72 1.11
CA SER A 188 -28.15 -27.80 2.05
C SER A 188 -27.44 -27.60 3.40
N ALA A 189 -27.97 -28.27 4.46
CA ALA A 189 -27.32 -28.22 5.78
C ALA A 189 -25.91 -28.78 5.75
N GLU A 190 -25.67 -29.80 4.92
CA GLU A 190 -24.32 -30.37 4.70
C GLU A 190 -23.40 -29.37 4.02
N TYR A 191 -23.84 -28.65 2.98
CA TYR A 191 -23.09 -27.61 2.31
C TYR A 191 -22.67 -26.49 3.28
N VAL A 192 -23.58 -26.07 4.16
CA VAL A 192 -23.30 -25.07 5.20
C VAL A 192 -22.24 -25.58 6.19
N ALA A 193 -22.32 -26.86 6.59
CA ALA A 193 -21.32 -27.47 7.47
C ALA A 193 -19.93 -27.54 6.79
N LEU A 194 -19.86 -27.92 5.52
CA LEU A 194 -18.61 -27.94 4.73
C LEU A 194 -18.02 -26.53 4.62
N ALA A 195 -18.83 -25.51 4.31
CA ALA A 195 -18.37 -24.11 4.22
C ALA A 195 -17.86 -23.59 5.58
N GLY A 196 -18.56 -23.92 6.68
CA GLY A 196 -18.11 -23.63 8.04
C GLY A 196 -16.76 -24.32 8.37
N MET A 197 -16.56 -25.58 7.91
CA MET A 197 -15.29 -26.28 8.12
C MET A 197 -14.15 -25.64 7.31
N VAL A 198 -14.39 -25.18 6.09
CA VAL A 198 -13.39 -24.40 5.32
C VAL A 198 -13.00 -23.14 6.10
N ALA A 199 -13.96 -22.41 6.67
CA ALA A 199 -13.68 -21.23 7.48
C ALA A 199 -12.85 -21.57 8.74
N LEU A 200 -13.13 -22.69 9.41
CA LEU A 200 -12.41 -23.15 10.58
C LEU A 200 -10.97 -23.55 10.24
N LEU A 201 -10.77 -24.31 9.17
CA LEU A 201 -9.43 -24.68 8.67
C LEU A 201 -8.62 -23.45 8.28
N THR A 202 -9.25 -22.51 7.59
CA THR A 202 -8.65 -21.23 7.22
C THR A 202 -8.26 -20.44 8.46
N ALA A 203 -9.10 -20.39 9.49
CA ALA A 203 -8.76 -19.76 10.77
C ALA A 203 -7.54 -20.40 11.43
N ALA A 204 -7.45 -21.73 11.43
CA ALA A 204 -6.29 -22.45 11.95
C ALA A 204 -5.01 -22.12 11.17
N MET A 205 -5.07 -22.06 9.83
CA MET A 205 -3.92 -21.69 9.00
C MET A 205 -3.49 -20.24 9.24
N LEU A 206 -4.44 -19.30 9.40
CA LEU A 206 -4.15 -17.90 9.75
C LEU A 206 -3.50 -17.81 11.14
N LEU A 207 -3.95 -18.61 12.11
CA LEU A 207 -3.34 -18.64 13.44
C LEU A 207 -1.90 -19.16 13.38
N LEU A 208 -1.64 -20.21 12.58
CA LEU A 208 -0.28 -20.69 12.32
C LEU A 208 0.58 -19.59 11.66
N ALA A 209 0.05 -18.90 10.64
CA ALA A 209 0.74 -17.78 10.01
C ALA A 209 1.09 -16.65 11.00
N ARG A 210 0.21 -16.38 11.97
CA ARG A 210 0.49 -15.45 13.08
C ARG A 210 1.62 -15.92 13.98
N ILE A 211 1.66 -17.22 14.30
CA ILE A 211 2.72 -17.83 15.14
C ILE A 211 4.08 -17.71 14.43
N PHE A 212 4.12 -18.01 13.14
CA PHE A 212 5.33 -17.90 12.31
C PHE A 212 5.65 -16.46 11.85
N LYS A 213 4.84 -15.47 12.26
CA LYS A 213 5.01 -14.05 11.93
C LYS A 213 5.08 -13.77 10.41
N LEU A 214 4.28 -14.46 9.62
CA LEU A 214 4.28 -14.34 8.15
C LEU A 214 3.70 -13.01 7.64
N GLY A 215 3.42 -12.06 8.51
CA GLY A 215 2.93 -10.72 8.14
C GLY A 215 3.87 -9.94 7.21
N PHE A 216 5.17 -10.27 7.20
CA PHE A 216 6.14 -9.64 6.30
C PHE A 216 5.85 -9.87 4.81
N LEU A 217 5.11 -10.92 4.44
CA LEU A 217 4.73 -11.17 3.05
C LEU A 217 3.94 -10.00 2.43
N ALA A 218 3.25 -9.26 3.27
CA ALA A 218 2.56 -8.06 2.85
C ALA A 218 3.51 -6.90 2.48
N ASP A 219 4.77 -6.87 2.96
CA ASP A 219 5.73 -5.79 2.74
C ASP A 219 6.21 -5.71 1.28
N PHE A 220 5.96 -6.75 0.50
CA PHE A 220 6.35 -6.81 -0.92
C PHE A 220 5.39 -6.10 -1.88
N LEU A 221 4.24 -5.57 -1.43
CA LEU A 221 3.37 -4.77 -2.30
C LEU A 221 3.82 -3.31 -2.38
N SER A 222 4.27 -2.88 -3.57
CA SER A 222 4.60 -1.47 -3.81
C SER A 222 3.35 -0.60 -3.97
N ARG A 223 3.43 0.70 -3.62
CA ARG A 223 2.32 1.66 -3.79
C ARG A 223 1.80 1.70 -5.21
N THR A 224 2.68 1.63 -6.18
CA THR A 224 2.36 1.72 -7.61
C THR A 224 1.52 0.54 -8.08
N VAL A 225 1.96 -0.67 -7.71
CA VAL A 225 1.25 -1.92 -7.99
C VAL A 225 -0.13 -1.90 -7.34
N LEU A 226 -0.23 -1.34 -6.13
CA LEU A 226 -1.47 -1.23 -5.39
C LEU A 226 -2.48 -0.28 -6.04
N VAL A 227 -2.03 0.87 -6.58
CA VAL A 227 -2.89 1.78 -7.38
C VAL A 227 -3.42 1.08 -8.63
N GLY A 228 -2.57 0.31 -9.32
CA GLY A 228 -2.97 -0.51 -10.46
C GLY A 228 -3.99 -1.59 -10.10
N PHE A 229 -3.76 -2.28 -8.98
CA PHE A 229 -4.67 -3.29 -8.44
C PHE A 229 -6.06 -2.73 -8.16
N LEU A 230 -6.15 -1.60 -7.40
CA LEU A 230 -7.43 -0.96 -7.11
C LEU A 230 -8.15 -0.47 -8.36
N ALA A 231 -7.42 0.07 -9.33
CA ALA A 231 -7.99 0.47 -10.61
C ALA A 231 -8.57 -0.75 -11.36
N GLY A 232 -7.85 -1.87 -11.38
CA GLY A 232 -8.32 -3.13 -11.95
C GLY A 232 -9.58 -3.66 -11.27
N VAL A 233 -9.61 -3.68 -9.93
CA VAL A 233 -10.79 -4.06 -9.14
C VAL A 233 -11.96 -3.13 -9.45
N GLY A 234 -11.74 -1.82 -9.52
CA GLY A 234 -12.76 -0.84 -9.88
C GLY A 234 -13.38 -1.11 -11.25
N VAL A 235 -12.56 -1.40 -12.27
CA VAL A 235 -13.05 -1.76 -13.60
C VAL A 235 -13.81 -3.08 -13.59
N GLN A 236 -13.27 -4.12 -12.94
CA GLN A 236 -13.89 -5.44 -12.86
C GLN A 236 -15.26 -5.38 -12.18
N VAL A 237 -15.36 -4.71 -11.03
CA VAL A 237 -16.63 -4.56 -10.30
C VAL A 237 -17.61 -3.71 -11.09
N SER A 238 -17.14 -2.64 -11.78
CA SER A 238 -18.01 -1.85 -12.64
C SER A 238 -18.65 -2.69 -13.75
N ILE A 239 -17.86 -3.54 -14.41
CA ILE A 239 -18.36 -4.46 -15.46
C ILE A 239 -19.37 -5.47 -14.86
N ALA A 240 -19.07 -6.04 -13.70
CA ALA A 240 -19.95 -7.01 -13.04
C ALA A 240 -21.32 -6.41 -12.69
N MET A 241 -21.39 -5.13 -12.35
CA MET A 241 -22.65 -4.44 -12.01
C MET A 241 -23.49 -4.08 -13.24
N LEU A 242 -22.90 -4.01 -14.44
CA LEU A 242 -23.64 -3.63 -15.67
C LEU A 242 -24.80 -4.60 -15.96
N GLY A 243 -24.63 -5.90 -15.75
CA GLY A 243 -25.68 -6.89 -15.96
C GLY A 243 -26.94 -6.58 -15.14
N ASP A 244 -26.78 -6.42 -13.84
CA ASP A 244 -27.88 -6.11 -12.91
C ASP A 244 -28.49 -4.73 -13.17
N MET A 245 -27.67 -3.73 -13.58
CA MET A 245 -28.16 -2.40 -13.95
C MET A 245 -29.04 -2.42 -15.21
N LEU A 246 -28.73 -3.31 -16.14
CA LEU A 246 -29.47 -3.48 -17.38
C LEU A 246 -30.62 -4.52 -17.27
N GLY A 247 -30.71 -5.21 -16.15
CA GLY A 247 -31.68 -6.29 -15.93
C GLY A 247 -31.40 -7.55 -16.75
N LEU A 248 -30.11 -7.79 -17.07
CA LEU A 248 -29.64 -8.95 -17.83
C LEU A 248 -29.15 -10.04 -16.86
N ALA A 249 -29.61 -11.26 -17.04
CA ALA A 249 -29.09 -12.41 -16.30
C ALA A 249 -27.77 -12.89 -16.95
N VAL A 250 -26.65 -12.34 -16.49
CA VAL A 250 -25.32 -12.67 -17.01
C VAL A 250 -24.88 -14.05 -16.49
N PRO A 251 -24.62 -15.05 -17.36
CA PRO A 251 -24.30 -16.41 -16.94
C PRO A 251 -22.84 -16.61 -16.51
N TYR A 252 -22.05 -15.55 -16.47
CA TYR A 252 -20.61 -15.61 -16.16
C TYR A 252 -20.30 -15.06 -14.77
N PRO A 253 -19.37 -15.69 -14.02
CA PRO A 253 -18.93 -15.16 -12.72
C PRO A 253 -18.15 -13.82 -12.88
N ALA A 254 -18.11 -13.03 -11.81
CA ALA A 254 -17.43 -11.73 -11.79
C ALA A 254 -15.93 -11.82 -12.16
N SER A 255 -15.29 -12.96 -11.95
CA SER A 255 -13.90 -13.22 -12.33
C SER A 255 -13.66 -13.26 -13.86
N ARG A 256 -14.72 -13.44 -14.67
CA ARG A 256 -14.64 -13.42 -16.14
C ARG A 256 -15.19 -12.13 -16.71
N SER A 257 -14.60 -11.00 -16.32
CA SER A 257 -15.10 -9.65 -16.66
C SER A 257 -15.22 -9.40 -18.17
N LEU A 258 -14.27 -9.89 -18.98
CA LEU A 258 -14.34 -9.74 -20.44
C LEU A 258 -15.51 -10.51 -21.05
N ALA A 259 -15.78 -11.73 -20.59
CA ALA A 259 -16.93 -12.50 -21.04
C ALA A 259 -18.25 -11.87 -20.58
N GLN A 260 -18.29 -11.28 -19.38
CA GLN A 260 -19.44 -10.52 -18.92
C GLN A 260 -19.69 -9.29 -19.80
N LEU A 261 -18.62 -8.53 -20.10
CA LEU A 261 -18.71 -7.33 -20.95
C LEU A 261 -19.20 -7.68 -22.36
N ASP A 262 -18.63 -8.72 -22.95
CA ASP A 262 -19.05 -9.23 -24.27
C ASP A 262 -20.54 -9.62 -24.26
N TYR A 263 -20.94 -10.38 -23.24
CA TYR A 263 -22.36 -10.75 -23.08
C TYR A 263 -23.28 -9.53 -22.94
N VAL A 264 -22.91 -8.56 -22.13
CA VAL A 264 -23.70 -7.34 -21.93
C VAL A 264 -23.80 -6.56 -23.24
N VAL A 265 -22.71 -6.38 -23.97
CA VAL A 265 -22.67 -5.63 -25.24
C VAL A 265 -23.53 -6.30 -26.31
N THR A 266 -23.45 -7.64 -26.44
CA THR A 266 -24.21 -8.41 -27.42
C THR A 266 -25.70 -8.48 -27.10
N HIS A 267 -26.08 -8.35 -25.81
CA HIS A 267 -27.49 -8.45 -25.37
C HIS A 267 -28.10 -7.08 -24.98
N LEU A 268 -27.49 -5.97 -25.35
CA LEU A 268 -28.02 -4.63 -25.05
C LEU A 268 -29.45 -4.40 -25.55
N VAL A 269 -29.84 -5.05 -26.63
CA VAL A 269 -31.22 -4.98 -27.17
C VAL A 269 -32.26 -5.57 -26.20
N HIS A 270 -31.85 -6.51 -25.34
CA HIS A 270 -32.72 -7.15 -24.35
C HIS A 270 -32.75 -6.41 -23.01
N THR A 271 -32.21 -5.21 -22.95
CA THR A 271 -32.21 -4.37 -21.74
C THR A 271 -33.62 -4.12 -21.22
N ASN A 272 -33.82 -4.41 -19.94
CA ASN A 272 -35.07 -4.07 -19.24
C ASN A 272 -35.07 -2.55 -18.96
N ARG A 273 -35.86 -1.78 -19.73
CA ARG A 273 -35.91 -0.32 -19.64
C ARG A 273 -36.25 0.23 -18.25
N PRO A 274 -37.28 -0.30 -17.51
CA PRO A 274 -37.56 0.12 -16.15
C PRO A 274 -36.37 -0.12 -15.19
N THR A 275 -35.71 -1.28 -15.28
CA THR A 275 -34.55 -1.64 -14.45
C THR A 275 -33.40 -0.67 -14.71
N PHE A 276 -33.09 -0.41 -15.99
CA PHE A 276 -32.05 0.54 -16.37
C PHE A 276 -32.37 1.96 -15.91
N ALA A 277 -33.62 2.43 -16.08
CA ALA A 277 -34.04 3.75 -15.63
C ALA A 277 -33.88 3.92 -14.12
N LEU A 278 -34.23 2.88 -13.34
CA LEU A 278 -34.05 2.88 -11.89
C LEU A 278 -32.57 2.92 -11.51
N ALA A 279 -31.73 2.09 -12.12
CA ALA A 279 -30.29 2.08 -11.89
C ALA A 279 -29.64 3.43 -12.26
N ALA A 280 -29.96 3.98 -13.43
CA ALA A 280 -29.47 5.26 -13.89
C ALA A 280 -29.89 6.41 -12.95
N LEU A 281 -31.15 6.41 -12.49
CA LEU A 281 -31.64 7.38 -11.52
C LEU A 281 -30.83 7.33 -10.23
N VAL A 282 -30.55 6.15 -9.71
CA VAL A 282 -29.75 5.97 -8.49
C VAL A 282 -28.32 6.46 -8.69
N VAL A 283 -27.66 6.09 -9.80
CA VAL A 283 -26.30 6.56 -10.14
C VAL A 283 -26.25 8.08 -10.23
N VAL A 284 -27.18 8.68 -11.00
CA VAL A 284 -27.24 10.15 -11.16
C VAL A 284 -27.51 10.83 -9.82
N ALA A 285 -28.45 10.31 -9.02
CA ALA A 285 -28.77 10.85 -7.71
C ALA A 285 -27.57 10.83 -6.76
N ILE A 286 -26.81 9.71 -6.72
CA ILE A 286 -25.60 9.59 -5.90
C ILE A 286 -24.52 10.55 -6.36
N LEU A 287 -24.24 10.64 -7.66
CA LEU A 287 -23.21 11.53 -8.20
C LEU A 287 -23.59 13.00 -8.01
N ALA A 288 -24.86 13.37 -8.24
CA ALA A 288 -25.36 14.72 -7.99
C ALA A 288 -25.29 15.08 -6.51
N CYS A 289 -25.72 14.17 -5.64
CA CYS A 289 -25.67 14.38 -4.20
C CYS A 289 -24.21 14.52 -3.70
N LYS A 290 -23.29 13.71 -4.19
CA LYS A 290 -21.86 13.82 -3.89
C LYS A 290 -21.28 15.19 -4.30
N ARG A 291 -21.82 15.79 -5.37
CA ARG A 291 -21.35 17.10 -5.91
C ARG A 291 -21.98 18.28 -5.19
N PHE A 292 -23.28 18.22 -4.89
CA PHE A 292 -24.06 19.37 -4.40
C PHE A 292 -24.41 19.28 -2.92
N LEU A 293 -24.60 18.08 -2.37
CA LEU A 293 -25.08 17.82 -1.01
C LEU A 293 -24.24 16.72 -0.31
N PRO A 294 -22.91 16.88 -0.16
CA PRO A 294 -22.00 15.81 0.30
C PRO A 294 -22.28 15.27 1.72
N ARG A 295 -23.14 15.95 2.49
CA ARG A 295 -23.53 15.52 3.85
C ARG A 295 -24.72 14.56 3.86
N VAL A 296 -25.42 14.39 2.74
CA VAL A 296 -26.60 13.52 2.64
C VAL A 296 -26.15 12.09 2.31
N PRO A 297 -26.50 11.08 3.13
CA PRO A 297 -26.15 9.68 2.88
C PRO A 297 -27.08 9.10 1.79
N MET A 298 -26.88 9.55 0.54
CA MET A 298 -27.76 9.19 -0.58
C MET A 298 -27.88 7.68 -0.82
N PRO A 299 -26.85 6.85 -0.68
CA PRO A 299 -27.00 5.39 -0.80
C PRO A 299 -28.01 4.81 0.18
N MET A 300 -28.04 5.26 1.44
CA MET A 300 -29.00 4.82 2.45
C MET A 300 -30.43 5.22 2.06
N ILE A 301 -30.62 6.45 1.60
CA ILE A 301 -31.92 6.95 1.13
C ILE A 301 -32.39 6.17 -0.10
N ALA A 302 -31.49 5.86 -1.04
CA ALA A 302 -31.80 5.07 -2.22
C ALA A 302 -32.27 3.65 -1.85
N VAL A 303 -31.60 2.98 -0.91
CA VAL A 303 -31.98 1.65 -0.43
C VAL A 303 -33.35 1.71 0.28
N ALA A 304 -33.52 2.54 1.29
CA ALA A 304 -34.78 2.63 2.05
C ALA A 304 -35.94 3.07 1.16
N GLY A 305 -35.73 4.09 0.32
CA GLY A 305 -36.73 4.59 -0.61
C GLY A 305 -37.12 3.56 -1.67
N SER A 306 -36.15 2.81 -2.19
CA SER A 306 -36.44 1.75 -3.17
C SER A 306 -37.18 0.56 -2.58
N ILE A 307 -36.90 0.16 -1.33
CA ILE A 307 -37.66 -0.86 -0.61
C ILE A 307 -39.13 -0.41 -0.43
N ALA A 308 -39.33 0.83 0.05
CA ALA A 308 -40.66 1.41 0.22
C ALA A 308 -41.42 1.51 -1.11
N ALA A 309 -40.76 2.00 -2.16
CA ALA A 309 -41.35 2.12 -3.50
C ALA A 309 -41.67 0.73 -4.08
N SER A 310 -40.75 -0.23 -3.95
CA SER A 310 -40.96 -1.62 -4.45
C SER A 310 -42.10 -2.33 -3.75
N SER A 311 -42.25 -2.14 -2.43
CA SER A 311 -43.37 -2.70 -1.67
C SER A 311 -44.72 -2.06 -2.03
N ALA A 312 -44.74 -0.72 -2.31
CA ALA A 312 -45.95 0.00 -2.65
C ALA A 312 -46.39 -0.19 -4.11
N PHE A 313 -45.44 -0.22 -5.04
CA PHE A 313 -45.73 -0.28 -6.49
C PHE A 313 -45.51 -1.67 -7.10
N GLY A 314 -45.10 -2.67 -6.32
CA GLY A 314 -44.95 -4.06 -6.80
C GLY A 314 -43.92 -4.16 -7.94
N PHE A 315 -42.71 -3.72 -7.76
CA PHE A 315 -41.67 -3.70 -8.80
C PHE A 315 -41.43 -5.05 -9.45
N ALA A 316 -41.53 -6.15 -8.69
CA ALA A 316 -41.44 -7.50 -9.23
C ALA A 316 -42.49 -7.79 -10.31
N ALA A 317 -43.73 -7.31 -10.14
CA ALA A 317 -44.79 -7.43 -11.15
C ALA A 317 -44.50 -6.63 -12.42
N HIS A 318 -43.67 -5.58 -12.36
CA HIS A 318 -43.24 -4.78 -13.48
C HIS A 318 -41.92 -5.24 -14.12
N GLY A 319 -41.47 -6.46 -13.79
CA GLY A 319 -40.28 -7.08 -14.36
C GLY A 319 -38.94 -6.53 -13.81
N ILE A 320 -38.97 -5.79 -12.69
CA ILE A 320 -37.74 -5.36 -12.00
C ILE A 320 -37.38 -6.47 -10.99
N ALA A 321 -36.19 -7.07 -11.17
CA ALA A 321 -35.72 -8.13 -10.28
C ALA A 321 -35.49 -7.60 -8.87
N VAL A 322 -36.04 -8.28 -7.87
CA VAL A 322 -35.87 -8.00 -6.44
C VAL A 322 -35.17 -9.16 -5.74
N LEU A 323 -34.62 -8.90 -4.55
CA LEU A 323 -33.78 -9.84 -3.81
C LEU A 323 -34.53 -11.18 -3.49
N GLY A 324 -35.84 -11.10 -3.28
CA GLY A 324 -36.68 -12.26 -2.89
C GLY A 324 -36.57 -12.59 -1.39
N PRO A 325 -37.25 -13.65 -0.94
CA PRO A 325 -37.40 -13.98 0.48
C PRO A 325 -36.06 -14.18 1.18
N VAL A 326 -35.82 -13.46 2.28
CA VAL A 326 -34.66 -13.60 3.15
C VAL A 326 -35.14 -14.09 4.51
N ALA A 327 -34.70 -15.28 4.91
CA ALA A 327 -35.01 -15.82 6.23
C ALA A 327 -34.34 -14.92 7.29
N GLY A 328 -35.07 -14.58 8.35
CA GLY A 328 -34.54 -13.82 9.49
C GLY A 328 -34.01 -14.72 10.59
N GLY A 329 -33.44 -14.11 11.61
CA GLY A 329 -32.95 -14.76 12.80
C GLY A 329 -31.46 -14.60 13.02
N LEU A 330 -31.02 -14.68 14.26
CA LEU A 330 -29.61 -14.62 14.64
C LEU A 330 -28.87 -15.87 14.14
N PRO A 331 -27.54 -15.78 13.94
CA PRO A 331 -26.71 -16.91 13.56
C PRO A 331 -26.88 -18.09 14.52
N PRO A 332 -27.14 -19.31 14.01
CA PRO A 332 -27.16 -20.49 14.85
C PRO A 332 -25.75 -20.85 15.25
N LEU A 333 -25.44 -20.75 16.55
CA LEU A 333 -24.12 -21.14 17.05
C LEU A 333 -23.99 -22.67 17.00
N ARG A 334 -23.35 -23.18 15.96
CA ARG A 334 -23.15 -24.63 15.76
C ARG A 334 -21.71 -24.90 15.34
N TRP A 335 -21.17 -26.03 15.86
CA TRP A 335 -19.88 -26.50 15.40
C TRP A 335 -20.03 -27.20 14.04
N PRO A 336 -19.22 -26.88 13.02
CA PRO A 336 -19.30 -27.56 11.74
C PRO A 336 -18.86 -29.02 11.89
N SER A 337 -19.78 -29.94 11.59
CA SER A 337 -19.52 -31.39 11.65
C SER A 337 -19.36 -31.94 10.25
N VAL A 338 -18.21 -32.55 9.97
CA VAL A 338 -17.87 -33.19 8.68
C VAL A 338 -17.19 -34.54 8.94
N THR A 339 -17.21 -35.43 7.97
CA THR A 339 -16.49 -36.69 8.03
C THR A 339 -14.97 -36.46 7.87
N TRP A 340 -14.17 -37.44 8.33
CA TRP A 340 -12.71 -37.34 8.19
C TRP A 340 -12.24 -37.22 6.74
N GLN A 341 -12.91 -37.92 5.82
CA GLN A 341 -12.60 -37.82 4.39
C GLN A 341 -12.90 -36.40 3.85
N GLN A 342 -14.10 -35.86 4.16
CA GLN A 342 -14.45 -34.48 3.79
C GLN A 342 -13.48 -33.47 4.37
N PHE A 343 -13.02 -33.65 5.61
CA PHE A 343 -12.02 -32.80 6.25
C PHE A 343 -10.73 -32.75 5.42
N LEU A 344 -10.20 -33.91 5.00
CA LEU A 344 -8.99 -33.97 4.18
C LEU A 344 -9.18 -33.31 2.79
N ASP A 345 -10.34 -33.52 2.17
CA ASP A 345 -10.68 -32.94 0.86
C ASP A 345 -10.83 -31.40 0.93
N LEU A 346 -11.14 -30.84 2.11
CA LEU A 346 -11.29 -29.40 2.30
C LEU A 346 -9.96 -28.68 2.60
N VAL A 347 -8.90 -29.37 3.01
CA VAL A 347 -7.60 -28.74 3.33
C VAL A 347 -7.02 -27.93 2.16
N PRO A 348 -7.01 -28.42 0.90
CA PRO A 348 -6.50 -27.63 -0.23
C PRO A 348 -7.38 -26.39 -0.52
N VAL A 349 -8.70 -26.50 -0.31
CA VAL A 349 -9.64 -25.39 -0.48
C VAL A 349 -9.38 -24.30 0.56
N ALA A 350 -9.23 -24.71 1.82
CA ALA A 350 -8.90 -23.80 2.91
C ALA A 350 -7.54 -23.13 2.71
N ALA A 351 -6.54 -23.87 2.19
CA ALA A 351 -5.24 -23.30 1.85
C ALA A 351 -5.33 -22.23 0.76
N SER A 352 -6.16 -22.45 -0.28
CA SER A 352 -6.42 -21.46 -1.32
C SER A 352 -7.10 -20.21 -0.75
N CYS A 353 -8.10 -20.37 0.10
CA CYS A 353 -8.76 -19.26 0.81
C CYS A 353 -7.76 -18.52 1.72
N PHE A 354 -6.92 -19.23 2.46
CA PHE A 354 -5.90 -18.67 3.33
C PHE A 354 -4.92 -17.75 2.58
N VAL A 355 -4.36 -18.22 1.46
CA VAL A 355 -3.45 -17.41 0.63
C VAL A 355 -4.16 -16.16 0.12
N MET A 356 -5.41 -16.30 -0.34
CA MET A 356 -6.23 -15.21 -0.83
C MET A 356 -6.50 -14.16 0.25
N ILE A 357 -6.88 -14.61 1.45
CA ILE A 357 -7.17 -13.73 2.59
C ILE A 357 -5.94 -12.93 2.98
N ILE A 358 -4.77 -13.58 3.14
CA ILE A 358 -3.55 -12.84 3.49
C ILE A 358 -3.23 -11.79 2.42
N ALA A 359 -3.25 -12.17 1.15
CA ALA A 359 -2.89 -11.27 0.07
C ALA A 359 -3.84 -10.06 -0.03
N GLN A 360 -5.15 -10.27 -0.07
CA GLN A 360 -6.14 -9.20 -0.19
C GLN A 360 -6.22 -8.32 1.06
N SER A 361 -6.29 -8.94 2.24
CA SER A 361 -6.43 -8.18 3.50
C SER A 361 -5.23 -7.31 3.77
N ALA A 362 -4.01 -7.83 3.53
CA ALA A 362 -2.79 -7.06 3.69
C ALA A 362 -2.70 -5.91 2.68
N ALA A 363 -3.10 -6.15 1.42
CA ALA A 363 -3.16 -5.11 0.40
C ALA A 363 -4.14 -4.01 0.79
N ALA A 364 -5.39 -4.37 1.15
CA ALA A 364 -6.42 -3.41 1.55
C ALA A 364 -6.00 -2.62 2.79
N ALA A 365 -5.55 -3.29 3.86
CA ALA A 365 -5.12 -2.63 5.08
C ALA A 365 -4.05 -1.56 4.83
N ARG A 366 -3.07 -1.86 3.97
CA ARG A 366 -1.97 -0.93 3.63
C ARG A 366 -2.42 0.26 2.80
N VAL A 367 -3.29 0.03 1.78
CA VAL A 367 -3.80 1.13 0.97
C VAL A 367 -4.42 2.20 1.84
N PHE A 368 -5.35 1.78 2.70
CA PHE A 368 -6.12 2.72 3.50
C PHE A 368 -5.30 3.28 4.67
N ALA A 369 -4.40 2.52 5.28
CA ALA A 369 -3.47 3.03 6.28
C ALA A 369 -2.54 4.11 5.70
N GLN A 370 -1.98 3.88 4.51
CA GLN A 370 -1.14 4.87 3.82
C GLN A 370 -1.92 6.14 3.44
N GLN A 371 -3.19 6.01 3.08
CA GLN A 371 -4.04 7.16 2.77
C GLN A 371 -4.23 8.09 3.99
N TYR A 372 -4.16 7.54 5.21
CA TYR A 372 -4.35 8.26 6.46
C TYR A 372 -3.08 8.41 7.30
N ASP A 373 -1.92 8.07 6.74
CA ASP A 373 -0.61 8.12 7.40
C ASP A 373 -0.59 7.33 8.72
N GLU A 374 -1.21 6.14 8.70
CA GLU A 374 -1.29 5.21 9.83
C GLU A 374 -0.35 4.02 9.64
N GLU A 375 0.16 3.48 10.75
CA GLU A 375 0.99 2.27 10.75
C GLU A 375 0.12 1.00 10.72
N VAL A 376 0.54 -0.02 9.96
CA VAL A 376 -0.13 -1.32 9.86
C VAL A 376 0.58 -2.36 10.72
N ASP A 377 -0.13 -2.97 11.66
CA ASP A 377 0.32 -4.17 12.36
C ASP A 377 -0.29 -5.42 11.68
N THR A 378 0.33 -5.84 10.58
CA THR A 378 -0.15 -6.99 9.78
C THR A 378 -0.27 -8.26 10.59
N ASN A 379 0.61 -8.48 11.58
CA ASN A 379 0.53 -9.66 12.43
C ASN A 379 -0.67 -9.64 13.37
N ALA A 380 -1.09 -8.48 13.87
CA ALA A 380 -2.31 -8.37 14.65
C ALA A 380 -3.55 -8.50 13.75
N ASP A 381 -3.51 -8.00 12.51
CA ASP A 381 -4.61 -8.18 11.55
C ASP A 381 -4.80 -9.65 11.17
N ILE A 382 -3.72 -10.42 10.99
CA ILE A 382 -3.80 -11.88 10.79
C ILE A 382 -4.50 -12.56 11.96
N LEU A 383 -4.24 -12.16 13.21
CA LEU A 383 -4.95 -12.69 14.37
C LEU A 383 -6.44 -12.31 14.34
N GLY A 384 -6.75 -11.07 13.99
CA GLY A 384 -8.14 -10.61 13.81
C GLY A 384 -8.88 -11.40 12.73
N LEU A 385 -8.22 -11.68 11.59
CA LEU A 385 -8.76 -12.50 10.51
C LEU A 385 -8.96 -13.96 10.93
N ALA A 386 -8.04 -14.53 11.73
CA ALA A 386 -8.21 -15.87 12.30
C ALA A 386 -9.43 -15.93 13.22
N ALA A 387 -9.58 -14.96 14.13
CA ALA A 387 -10.74 -14.87 15.01
C ALA A 387 -12.05 -14.66 14.25
N ALA A 388 -12.04 -13.82 13.19
CA ALA A 388 -13.20 -13.58 12.34
C ALA A 388 -13.64 -14.85 11.59
N ASN A 389 -12.70 -15.61 11.01
CA ASN A 389 -13.02 -16.86 10.33
C ASN A 389 -13.48 -17.96 11.30
N ALA A 390 -12.92 -18.01 12.53
CA ALA A 390 -13.42 -18.90 13.57
C ALA A 390 -14.86 -18.53 13.99
N ALA A 391 -15.16 -17.22 14.14
CA ALA A 391 -16.51 -16.74 14.42
C ALA A 391 -17.48 -17.02 13.26
N ALA A 392 -17.03 -16.92 12.01
CA ALA A 392 -17.81 -17.31 10.82
C ALA A 392 -18.17 -18.80 10.85
N ALA A 393 -17.19 -19.66 11.15
CA ALA A 393 -17.38 -21.11 11.22
C ALA A 393 -18.46 -21.51 12.23
N VAL A 394 -18.39 -20.96 13.45
CA VAL A 394 -19.34 -21.25 14.53
C VAL A 394 -20.68 -20.58 14.31
N GLY A 395 -20.69 -19.40 13.66
CA GLY A 395 -21.88 -18.61 13.38
C GLY A 395 -22.69 -19.10 12.15
N GLY A 396 -22.36 -20.27 11.56
CA GLY A 396 -23.07 -20.77 10.38
C GLY A 396 -22.91 -19.89 9.13
N ALA A 397 -21.84 -19.11 9.11
CA ALA A 397 -21.40 -18.32 7.96
C ALA A 397 -20.35 -19.09 7.14
N PHE A 398 -19.70 -18.42 6.24
CA PHE A 398 -18.62 -18.96 5.41
C PHE A 398 -17.37 -18.06 5.51
N VAL A 399 -16.30 -18.45 4.86
CA VAL A 399 -15.00 -17.76 4.88
C VAL A 399 -15.14 -16.27 4.64
N VAL A 400 -14.54 -15.48 5.52
CA VAL A 400 -14.48 -14.01 5.46
C VAL A 400 -13.08 -13.51 5.18
N ASN A 401 -13.00 -12.33 4.57
CA ASN A 401 -11.78 -11.74 4.06
C ASN A 401 -11.78 -10.23 4.34
N GLY A 402 -10.61 -9.63 4.46
CA GLY A 402 -10.46 -8.17 4.40
C GLY A 402 -10.69 -7.67 2.98
N SER A 403 -11.94 -7.32 2.66
CA SER A 403 -12.35 -6.98 1.29
C SER A 403 -11.90 -5.57 0.89
N PRO A 404 -11.14 -5.40 -0.21
CA PRO A 404 -10.78 -4.08 -0.73
C PRO A 404 -12.00 -3.24 -1.12
N THR A 405 -13.01 -3.87 -1.70
CA THR A 405 -14.24 -3.20 -2.17
C THR A 405 -15.06 -2.66 -1.01
N GLN A 406 -15.31 -3.49 0.01
CA GLN A 406 -16.08 -3.10 1.19
C GLN A 406 -15.32 -2.09 2.04
N THR A 407 -13.99 -2.22 2.13
CA THR A 407 -13.14 -1.22 2.80
C THR A 407 -13.21 0.14 2.08
N ALA A 408 -13.26 0.15 0.75
CA ALA A 408 -13.46 1.38 -0.02
C ALA A 408 -14.87 1.97 0.19
N MET A 409 -15.88 1.13 0.36
CA MET A 409 -17.25 1.56 0.72
C MET A 409 -17.27 2.20 2.10
N ALA A 410 -16.60 1.60 3.08
CA ALA A 410 -16.47 2.13 4.43
C ALA A 410 -15.74 3.48 4.43
N ASP A 411 -14.65 3.60 3.67
CA ASP A 411 -13.92 4.85 3.49
C ASP A 411 -14.79 5.93 2.84
N GLY A 412 -15.50 5.57 1.78
CA GLY A 412 -16.45 6.45 1.08
C GLY A 412 -17.63 6.91 1.95
N ALA A 413 -18.10 6.06 2.86
CA ALA A 413 -19.10 6.38 3.88
C ALA A 413 -18.55 7.29 5.00
N GLY A 414 -17.22 7.38 5.14
CA GLY A 414 -16.54 8.21 6.13
C GLY A 414 -16.16 7.48 7.43
N VAL A 415 -16.16 6.16 7.44
CA VAL A 415 -15.68 5.34 8.57
C VAL A 415 -14.17 5.57 8.76
N ARG A 416 -13.74 5.76 10.01
CA ARG A 416 -12.33 6.03 10.37
C ARG A 416 -11.83 5.14 11.51
N SER A 417 -12.66 4.28 12.04
CA SER A 417 -12.28 3.31 13.07
C SER A 417 -13.20 2.11 13.08
N GLN A 418 -12.80 1.05 13.78
CA GLN A 418 -13.64 -0.15 13.95
C GLN A 418 -14.96 0.12 14.71
N ILE A 419 -15.15 1.32 15.29
CA ILE A 419 -16.45 1.74 15.84
C ILE A 419 -17.52 1.80 14.74
N GLY A 420 -17.17 2.29 13.55
CA GLY A 420 -18.10 2.28 12.41
C GLY A 420 -18.47 0.87 11.98
N HIS A 421 -17.53 -0.07 12.02
CA HIS A 421 -17.81 -1.48 11.69
C HIS A 421 -18.67 -2.16 12.78
N LEU A 422 -18.47 -1.84 14.04
CA LEU A 422 -19.36 -2.29 15.12
C LEU A 422 -20.77 -1.71 15.00
N ALA A 423 -20.89 -0.44 14.60
CA ALA A 423 -22.19 0.17 14.29
C ALA A 423 -22.86 -0.53 13.10
N PHE A 424 -22.10 -0.88 12.06
CA PHE A 424 -22.57 -1.71 10.97
C PHE A 424 -23.09 -3.08 11.46
N ALA A 425 -22.31 -3.79 12.27
CA ALA A 425 -22.74 -5.07 12.85
C ALA A 425 -24.04 -4.92 13.69
N ALA A 426 -24.17 -3.84 14.44
CA ALA A 426 -25.40 -3.57 15.21
C ALA A 426 -26.60 -3.33 14.29
N VAL A 427 -26.46 -2.61 13.19
CA VAL A 427 -27.52 -2.44 12.18
C VAL A 427 -27.90 -3.79 11.58
N VAL A 428 -26.92 -4.63 11.25
CA VAL A 428 -27.18 -6.00 10.73
C VAL A 428 -27.95 -6.84 11.75
N ALA A 429 -27.62 -6.76 13.04
CA ALA A 429 -28.38 -7.46 14.08
C ALA A 429 -29.84 -6.99 14.12
N VAL A 430 -30.09 -5.69 14.02
CA VAL A 430 -31.45 -5.13 13.96
C VAL A 430 -32.18 -5.59 12.70
N VAL A 431 -31.49 -5.62 11.55
CA VAL A 431 -32.07 -6.11 10.29
C VAL A 431 -32.39 -7.60 10.37
N LEU A 432 -31.53 -8.43 10.93
CA LEU A 432 -31.76 -9.86 11.12
C LEU A 432 -32.97 -10.16 12.02
N LEU A 433 -33.17 -9.35 13.06
CA LEU A 433 -34.22 -9.55 14.03
C LEU A 433 -35.58 -9.01 13.57
N PHE A 434 -35.62 -7.85 12.89
CA PHE A 434 -36.85 -7.11 12.66
C PHE A 434 -37.15 -6.82 11.19
N PHE A 435 -36.12 -6.70 10.32
CA PHE A 435 -36.27 -6.15 8.97
C PHE A 435 -35.93 -7.11 7.84
N SER A 436 -35.54 -8.35 8.12
CA SER A 436 -35.14 -9.33 7.10
C SER A 436 -36.23 -9.54 6.04
N THR A 437 -37.50 -9.54 6.46
CA THR A 437 -38.65 -9.70 5.55
C THR A 437 -38.76 -8.53 4.56
N TYR A 438 -38.37 -7.31 4.92
CA TYR A 438 -38.47 -6.17 4.01
C TYR A 438 -37.36 -6.15 2.95
N LEU A 439 -36.24 -6.82 3.19
CA LEU A 439 -35.17 -6.94 2.21
C LEU A 439 -35.61 -7.67 0.93
N GLN A 440 -36.63 -8.48 1.00
CA GLN A 440 -37.17 -9.16 -0.20
C GLN A 440 -37.60 -8.19 -1.31
N TYR A 441 -37.98 -6.97 -0.97
CA TYR A 441 -38.44 -5.93 -1.92
C TYR A 441 -37.29 -5.11 -2.51
N LEU A 442 -36.06 -5.32 -2.09
CA LEU A 442 -34.92 -4.52 -2.55
C LEU A 442 -34.56 -4.85 -4.00
N PRO A 443 -34.60 -3.87 -4.95
CA PRO A 443 -34.27 -4.11 -6.35
C PRO A 443 -32.76 -4.30 -6.57
N HIS A 444 -32.38 -5.31 -7.36
CA HIS A 444 -30.98 -5.54 -7.75
C HIS A 444 -30.36 -4.33 -8.47
N ALA A 445 -31.13 -3.63 -9.29
CA ALA A 445 -30.69 -2.43 -10.02
C ALA A 445 -30.18 -1.30 -9.10
N VAL A 446 -30.82 -1.11 -7.94
CA VAL A 446 -30.42 -0.07 -6.96
C VAL A 446 -29.06 -0.41 -6.35
N LEU A 447 -28.89 -1.68 -6.02
CA LEU A 447 -27.63 -2.18 -5.49
C LEU A 447 -26.50 -2.03 -6.49
N ALA A 448 -26.74 -2.49 -7.71
CA ALA A 448 -25.79 -2.42 -8.79
C ALA A 448 -25.38 -0.97 -9.07
N GLY A 449 -26.33 -0.03 -9.07
CA GLY A 449 -26.06 1.41 -9.23
C GLY A 449 -25.19 1.99 -8.11
N ILE A 450 -25.44 1.60 -6.85
CA ILE A 450 -24.64 2.03 -5.70
C ILE A 450 -23.21 1.49 -5.83
N VAL A 451 -23.05 0.18 -6.01
CA VAL A 451 -21.76 -0.49 -6.10
C VAL A 451 -20.96 0.01 -7.31
N PHE A 452 -21.61 0.24 -8.45
CA PHE A 452 -21.00 0.83 -9.64
C PHE A 452 -20.38 2.19 -9.36
N THR A 453 -21.09 3.09 -8.65
CA THR A 453 -20.54 4.42 -8.32
C THR A 453 -19.34 4.36 -7.39
N ILE A 454 -19.28 3.36 -6.50
CA ILE A 454 -18.14 3.12 -5.62
C ILE A 454 -16.97 2.56 -6.40
N ALA A 455 -17.22 1.57 -7.27
CA ALA A 455 -16.21 0.97 -8.12
C ALA A 455 -15.51 2.00 -9.03
N LEU A 456 -16.26 2.95 -9.59
CA LEU A 456 -15.68 4.08 -10.32
C LEU A 456 -14.76 4.94 -9.43
N GLY A 457 -15.06 5.06 -8.14
CA GLY A 457 -14.24 5.79 -7.17
C GLY A 457 -12.88 5.13 -6.89
N LEU A 458 -12.75 3.81 -7.08
CA LEU A 458 -11.48 3.08 -6.94
C LEU A 458 -10.49 3.40 -8.06
N ILE A 459 -10.98 3.85 -9.22
CA ILE A 459 -10.15 4.18 -10.38
C ILE A 459 -9.55 5.58 -10.19
N ASN A 460 -8.39 5.65 -9.54
CA ASN A 460 -7.70 6.92 -9.29
C ASN A 460 -6.86 7.34 -10.50
N VAL A 461 -7.51 7.96 -11.49
CA VAL A 461 -6.86 8.43 -12.73
C VAL A 461 -5.75 9.46 -12.44
N ARG A 462 -5.90 10.28 -11.39
CA ARG A 462 -4.89 11.30 -11.03
C ARG A 462 -3.60 10.65 -10.55
N SER A 463 -3.70 9.64 -9.69
CA SER A 463 -2.54 8.88 -9.23
C SER A 463 -1.86 8.13 -10.37
N LEU A 464 -2.62 7.50 -11.26
CA LEU A 464 -2.08 6.84 -12.46
C LEU A 464 -1.35 7.82 -13.39
N ALA A 465 -1.91 9.01 -13.60
CA ALA A 465 -1.28 10.06 -14.41
C ALA A 465 0.01 10.60 -13.76
N ALA A 466 0.03 10.74 -12.42
CA ALA A 466 1.23 11.15 -11.67
C ALA A 466 2.33 10.09 -11.81
N ILE A 467 2.03 8.81 -11.58
CA ILE A 467 2.97 7.71 -11.73
C ILE A 467 3.55 7.67 -13.15
N ARG A 468 2.70 7.83 -14.18
CA ARG A 468 3.15 7.87 -15.58
C ARG A 468 4.17 8.97 -15.83
N LYS A 469 3.97 10.15 -15.21
CA LYS A 469 4.86 11.31 -15.39
C LYS A 469 6.18 11.15 -14.62
N GLU A 470 6.13 10.62 -13.42
CA GLU A 470 7.28 10.52 -12.51
C GLU A 470 8.13 9.27 -12.76
N SER A 471 7.47 8.13 -13.01
CA SER A 471 8.13 6.83 -13.19
C SER A 471 7.40 5.97 -14.25
N PRO A 472 7.72 6.14 -15.55
CA PRO A 472 7.07 5.39 -16.64
C PRO A 472 7.19 3.87 -16.50
N GLY A 473 8.32 3.36 -15.96
CA GLY A 473 8.51 1.94 -15.70
C GLY A 473 7.58 1.40 -14.60
N GLU A 474 7.23 2.22 -13.60
CA GLU A 474 6.25 1.83 -12.59
C GLU A 474 4.82 1.92 -13.11
N PHE A 475 4.55 2.87 -13.99
CA PHE A 475 3.24 2.95 -14.64
C PHE A 475 2.93 1.67 -15.42
N THR A 476 3.91 1.09 -16.13
CA THR A 476 3.69 -0.19 -16.84
C THR A 476 3.35 -1.33 -15.88
N LEU A 477 3.98 -1.39 -14.70
CA LEU A 477 3.64 -2.36 -13.66
C LEU A 477 2.21 -2.18 -13.14
N ALA A 478 1.80 -0.93 -12.86
CA ALA A 478 0.44 -0.62 -12.45
C ALA A 478 -0.58 -1.02 -13.52
N LEU A 479 -0.28 -0.73 -14.80
CA LEU A 479 -1.16 -1.07 -15.92
C LEU A 479 -1.26 -2.59 -16.12
N VAL A 480 -0.14 -3.33 -16.09
CA VAL A 480 -0.14 -4.79 -16.18
C VAL A 480 -0.92 -5.42 -15.04
N THR A 481 -0.76 -4.91 -13.82
CA THR A 481 -1.53 -5.36 -12.66
C THR A 481 -3.03 -5.11 -12.85
N ALA A 482 -3.42 -3.90 -13.26
CA ALA A 482 -4.81 -3.58 -13.52
C ALA A 482 -5.42 -4.47 -14.62
N LEU A 483 -4.68 -4.68 -15.70
CA LEU A 483 -5.10 -5.53 -16.81
C LEU A 483 -5.25 -6.99 -16.37
N ALA A 484 -4.31 -7.52 -15.58
CA ALA A 484 -4.40 -8.87 -15.04
C ALA A 484 -5.63 -9.07 -14.15
N VAL A 485 -5.93 -8.09 -13.28
CA VAL A 485 -7.15 -8.12 -12.45
C VAL A 485 -8.41 -8.19 -13.32
N VAL A 486 -8.48 -7.40 -14.38
CA VAL A 486 -9.65 -7.35 -15.26
C VAL A 486 -9.80 -8.61 -16.12
N THR A 487 -8.68 -9.18 -16.60
CA THR A 487 -8.71 -10.31 -17.57
C THR A 487 -8.76 -11.67 -16.90
N VAL A 488 -8.00 -11.84 -15.82
CA VAL A 488 -7.81 -13.15 -15.14
C VAL A 488 -8.50 -13.19 -13.78
N GLY A 489 -8.82 -12.02 -13.22
CA GLY A 489 -9.51 -11.87 -11.94
C GLY A 489 -8.61 -11.35 -10.81
N VAL A 490 -9.24 -10.91 -9.71
CA VAL A 490 -8.59 -10.30 -8.54
C VAL A 490 -7.52 -11.21 -7.95
N GLU A 491 -7.80 -12.52 -7.88
CA GLU A 491 -6.93 -13.54 -7.29
C GLU A 491 -5.56 -13.59 -7.97
N HIS A 492 -5.59 -13.83 -9.28
CA HIS A 492 -4.38 -13.91 -10.09
C HIS A 492 -3.71 -12.54 -10.25
N GLY A 493 -4.51 -11.48 -10.29
CA GLY A 493 -4.02 -10.11 -10.35
C GLY A 493 -3.17 -9.74 -9.12
N ILE A 494 -3.58 -10.11 -7.92
CA ILE A 494 -2.80 -9.90 -6.68
C ILE A 494 -1.51 -10.72 -6.69
N LEU A 495 -1.60 -12.02 -7.03
CA LEU A 495 -0.41 -12.87 -7.08
C LEU A 495 0.61 -12.34 -8.08
N LEU A 496 0.14 -11.94 -9.26
CA LEU A 496 1.00 -11.31 -10.27
C LEU A 496 1.58 -9.98 -9.75
N ALA A 497 0.77 -9.17 -9.05
CA ALA A 497 1.21 -7.92 -8.46
C ALA A 497 2.37 -8.10 -7.48
N VAL A 498 2.25 -9.09 -6.57
CA VAL A 498 3.31 -9.45 -5.62
C VAL A 498 4.55 -9.96 -6.36
N ALA A 499 4.37 -10.86 -7.34
CA ALA A 499 5.47 -11.42 -8.13
C ALA A 499 6.23 -10.33 -8.90
N LEU A 500 5.51 -9.41 -9.56
CA LEU A 500 6.12 -8.29 -10.29
C LEU A 500 6.83 -7.30 -9.36
N SER A 501 6.26 -7.02 -8.19
CA SER A 501 6.88 -6.15 -7.18
C SER A 501 8.18 -6.76 -6.65
N LEU A 502 8.16 -8.06 -6.34
CA LEU A 502 9.34 -8.80 -5.90
C LEU A 502 10.40 -8.87 -7.01
N MET A 503 10.00 -9.19 -8.24
CA MET A 503 10.90 -9.25 -9.40
C MET A 503 11.61 -7.91 -9.63
N ARG A 504 10.87 -6.79 -9.50
CA ARG A 504 11.46 -5.46 -9.60
C ARG A 504 12.47 -5.18 -8.49
N HIS A 505 12.15 -5.59 -7.26
CA HIS A 505 13.06 -5.43 -6.11
C HIS A 505 14.35 -6.23 -6.34
N VAL A 506 14.21 -7.50 -6.75
CA VAL A 506 15.35 -8.35 -7.10
C VAL A 506 16.17 -7.75 -8.24
N ARG A 507 15.50 -7.26 -9.31
CA ARG A 507 16.19 -6.63 -10.45
C ARG A 507 17.00 -5.41 -10.04
N HIS A 508 16.51 -4.60 -9.13
CA HIS A 508 17.25 -3.43 -8.62
C HIS A 508 18.51 -3.83 -7.85
N SER A 509 18.43 -4.91 -7.07
CA SER A 509 19.58 -5.47 -6.36
C SER A 509 20.55 -6.22 -7.29
N TYR A 510 20.02 -6.83 -8.36
CA TYR A 510 20.81 -7.55 -9.37
C TYR A 510 21.65 -6.60 -10.25
N GLN A 511 21.11 -5.42 -10.61
CA GLN A 511 21.81 -4.42 -11.43
C GLN A 511 21.92 -3.10 -10.65
N PRO A 512 22.81 -3.04 -9.64
CA PRO A 512 23.03 -1.81 -8.88
C PRO A 512 23.73 -0.76 -9.73
N HIS A 513 23.67 0.49 -9.28
CA HIS A 513 24.48 1.55 -9.87
C HIS A 513 25.95 1.35 -9.52
N THR A 514 26.79 1.22 -10.55
CA THR A 514 28.24 1.07 -10.42
C THR A 514 28.93 2.35 -10.84
N MET A 515 30.02 2.70 -10.16
CA MET A 515 30.69 3.98 -10.34
C MET A 515 32.20 3.82 -10.25
N VAL A 516 32.91 4.64 -11.02
CA VAL A 516 34.36 4.87 -10.86
C VAL A 516 34.55 6.30 -10.35
N LEU A 517 35.50 6.52 -9.45
CA LEU A 517 35.85 7.87 -9.00
C LEU A 517 36.79 8.50 -10.01
N GLU A 518 36.38 9.62 -10.62
CA GLU A 518 37.24 10.42 -11.51
C GLU A 518 37.69 11.74 -10.81
N PRO A 519 38.90 12.25 -11.08
CA PRO A 519 39.34 13.52 -10.52
C PRO A 519 38.53 14.68 -11.13
N VAL A 520 38.18 15.65 -10.30
CA VAL A 520 37.59 16.92 -10.76
C VAL A 520 38.72 17.87 -11.10
N GLU A 521 38.78 18.35 -12.35
CA GLU A 521 39.80 19.29 -12.80
C GLU A 521 39.88 20.53 -11.88
N GLY A 522 41.09 20.85 -11.43
CA GLY A 522 41.38 22.06 -10.67
C GLY A 522 41.02 22.04 -9.18
N ASN A 523 40.51 20.97 -8.60
CA ASN A 523 39.98 21.00 -7.23
C ASN A 523 40.47 19.86 -6.30
N GLY A 524 41.28 18.94 -6.78
CA GLY A 524 41.80 17.80 -5.99
C GLY A 524 40.69 16.90 -5.38
N ARG A 525 39.44 17.07 -5.82
CA ARG A 525 38.26 16.28 -5.37
C ARG A 525 37.95 15.17 -6.36
N TRP A 526 37.38 14.11 -5.84
CA TRP A 526 36.90 12.97 -6.63
C TRP A 526 35.39 13.04 -6.80
N GLN A 527 34.91 12.80 -8.02
CA GLN A 527 33.47 12.66 -8.28
C GLN A 527 33.15 11.24 -8.74
N PRO A 528 32.05 10.65 -8.26
CA PRO A 528 31.58 9.36 -8.77
C PRO A 528 30.94 9.57 -10.15
N VAL A 529 31.44 8.84 -11.15
CA VAL A 529 30.85 8.76 -12.51
C VAL A 529 30.42 7.32 -12.77
N PRO A 530 29.40 7.07 -13.62
CA PRO A 530 29.04 5.70 -13.98
C PRO A 530 30.25 4.91 -14.50
N ALA A 531 30.40 3.66 -14.04
CA ALA A 531 31.46 2.78 -14.53
C ALA A 531 31.31 2.58 -16.05
N ARG A 532 32.39 2.78 -16.78
CA ARG A 532 32.46 2.64 -18.25
C ARG A 532 33.84 2.18 -18.66
N ARG A 533 33.93 1.54 -19.84
CA ARG A 533 35.22 1.12 -20.41
C ARG A 533 36.21 2.26 -20.49
N GLY A 534 37.42 2.02 -20.01
CA GLY A 534 38.47 3.00 -20.01
C GLY A 534 38.43 4.05 -18.90
N ALA A 535 37.42 3.96 -17.99
CA ALA A 535 37.39 4.84 -16.83
C ALA A 535 38.53 4.50 -15.86
N MET A 536 39.27 5.52 -15.42
CA MET A 536 40.43 5.40 -14.52
C MET A 536 40.46 6.58 -13.55
N THR A 537 40.72 6.29 -12.28
CA THR A 537 40.76 7.32 -11.22
C THR A 537 42.01 8.17 -11.31
N ALA A 538 43.18 7.54 -11.50
CA ALA A 538 44.47 8.16 -11.67
C ALA A 538 45.38 7.20 -12.45
N PRO A 539 46.53 7.63 -12.98
CA PRO A 539 47.47 6.75 -13.67
C PRO A 539 47.80 5.50 -12.86
N GLY A 540 47.39 4.31 -13.34
CA GLY A 540 47.58 3.04 -12.66
C GLY A 540 46.65 2.74 -11.49
N LEU A 541 45.63 3.58 -11.22
CA LEU A 541 44.67 3.41 -10.13
C LEU A 541 43.21 3.44 -10.63
N ILE A 542 42.46 2.45 -10.26
CA ILE A 542 41.00 2.42 -10.44
C ILE A 542 40.34 2.34 -9.06
N VAL A 543 39.43 3.25 -8.74
CA VAL A 543 38.57 3.20 -7.54
C VAL A 543 37.17 2.93 -7.98
N TYR A 544 36.69 1.73 -7.70
CA TYR A 544 35.41 1.23 -8.13
C TYR A 544 34.44 1.10 -6.95
N ARG A 545 33.21 1.61 -7.10
CA ARG A 545 32.13 1.51 -6.14
C ARG A 545 31.01 0.66 -6.71
N PHE A 546 30.67 -0.40 -6.01
CA PHE A 546 29.49 -1.23 -6.27
C PHE A 546 28.36 -0.80 -5.34
N GLY A 547 27.19 -0.48 -5.87
CA GLY A 547 26.10 0.21 -5.16
C GLY A 547 25.11 -0.72 -4.46
N SER A 548 25.49 -1.95 -4.10
CA SER A 548 24.64 -2.93 -3.42
C SER A 548 25.48 -3.92 -2.63
N ASP A 549 24.83 -4.73 -1.78
CA ASP A 549 25.43 -5.93 -1.21
C ASP A 549 25.83 -6.92 -2.29
N LEU A 550 26.81 -7.77 -2.00
CA LEU A 550 27.35 -8.73 -2.96
C LEU A 550 26.81 -10.13 -2.67
N PHE A 551 26.07 -10.69 -3.61
CA PHE A 551 25.42 -11.98 -3.46
C PHE A 551 25.37 -12.75 -4.79
N PHE A 552 24.98 -14.03 -4.74
CA PHE A 552 25.02 -14.98 -5.87
C PHE A 552 24.40 -14.45 -7.17
N ALA A 553 23.45 -13.51 -7.09
CA ALA A 553 22.77 -13.02 -8.30
C ALA A 553 23.52 -11.86 -8.98
N ASN A 554 24.41 -11.14 -8.29
CA ASN A 554 25.14 -10.00 -8.85
C ASN A 554 26.68 -10.11 -8.85
N ASP A 555 27.23 -11.22 -8.33
CA ASP A 555 28.67 -11.46 -8.25
C ASP A 555 29.32 -11.55 -9.65
N HIS A 556 28.60 -12.11 -10.63
CA HIS A 556 29.05 -12.13 -12.00
C HIS A 556 29.14 -10.75 -12.64
N LEU A 557 28.18 -9.86 -12.33
CA LEU A 557 28.22 -8.46 -12.79
C LEU A 557 29.43 -7.76 -12.23
N PHE A 558 29.66 -7.90 -10.91
CA PHE A 558 30.83 -7.33 -10.24
C PHE A 558 32.13 -7.80 -10.90
N THR A 559 32.30 -9.10 -11.10
CA THR A 559 33.50 -9.68 -11.70
C THR A 559 33.70 -9.23 -13.15
N ALA A 560 32.64 -9.23 -13.95
CA ALA A 560 32.70 -8.81 -15.34
C ALA A 560 33.10 -7.34 -15.47
N GLU A 561 32.48 -6.44 -14.70
CA GLU A 561 32.83 -5.01 -14.73
C GLU A 561 34.25 -4.73 -14.22
N VAL A 562 34.67 -5.39 -13.14
CA VAL A 562 36.06 -5.23 -12.64
C VAL A 562 37.06 -5.69 -13.70
N THR A 563 36.81 -6.84 -14.33
CA THR A 563 37.68 -7.35 -15.40
C THR A 563 37.70 -6.41 -16.60
N GLU A 564 36.53 -5.91 -17.04
CA GLU A 564 36.40 -4.98 -18.15
C GLU A 564 37.09 -3.65 -17.88
N LEU A 565 36.98 -3.10 -16.65
CA LEU A 565 37.66 -1.88 -16.26
C LEU A 565 39.17 -2.03 -16.31
N VAL A 566 39.69 -3.17 -15.85
CA VAL A 566 41.14 -3.45 -15.85
C VAL A 566 41.64 -3.69 -17.28
N ASP A 567 40.92 -4.49 -18.09
CA ASP A 567 41.34 -4.85 -19.44
C ASP A 567 41.26 -3.67 -20.42
N ALA A 568 40.30 -2.77 -20.23
CA ALA A 568 40.11 -1.59 -21.07
C ALA A 568 40.80 -0.32 -20.52
N ALA A 569 41.57 -0.43 -19.43
CA ALA A 569 42.25 0.70 -18.83
C ALA A 569 43.25 1.36 -19.82
N PRO A 570 43.27 2.68 -19.95
CA PRO A 570 44.17 3.38 -20.88
C PRO A 570 45.65 3.24 -20.53
N MET A 571 45.95 2.87 -19.28
CA MET A 571 47.28 2.60 -18.76
C MET A 571 47.27 1.34 -17.88
N PRO A 572 48.42 0.62 -17.74
CA PRO A 572 48.50 -0.56 -16.88
C PRO A 572 48.04 -0.27 -15.46
N THR A 573 47.02 -1.00 -14.98
CA THR A 573 46.50 -0.88 -13.63
C THR A 573 47.49 -1.49 -12.62
N ARG A 574 47.87 -0.73 -11.62
CA ARG A 574 48.74 -1.17 -10.50
C ARG A 574 47.88 -1.47 -9.25
N TRP A 575 46.89 -0.62 -9.02
CA TRP A 575 46.00 -0.72 -7.87
C TRP A 575 44.54 -0.71 -8.29
N PHE A 576 43.80 -1.65 -7.75
CA PHE A 576 42.34 -1.68 -7.84
C PHE A 576 41.74 -1.53 -6.43
N VAL A 577 41.04 -0.44 -6.19
CA VAL A 577 40.43 -0.11 -4.90
C VAL A 577 38.95 -0.32 -4.98
N VAL A 578 38.41 -1.23 -4.16
CA VAL A 578 36.99 -1.42 -3.99
C VAL A 578 36.48 -0.47 -2.91
N ASP A 579 35.68 0.53 -3.30
CA ASP A 579 34.94 1.36 -2.35
C ASP A 579 33.72 0.59 -1.84
N ALA A 580 33.90 -0.12 -0.73
CA ALA A 580 32.94 -1.04 -0.16
C ALA A 580 31.86 -0.37 0.71
N GLY A 581 31.71 0.96 0.64
CA GLY A 581 30.78 1.68 1.52
C GLY A 581 29.30 1.32 1.36
N ALA A 582 28.91 0.72 0.23
CA ALA A 582 27.56 0.25 -0.03
C ALA A 582 27.41 -1.28 0.12
N ILE A 583 28.51 -2.00 0.37
CA ILE A 583 28.52 -3.43 0.61
C ILE A 583 28.46 -3.65 2.12
N THR A 584 27.38 -4.23 2.61
CA THR A 584 27.19 -4.51 4.03
C THR A 584 27.16 -5.98 4.35
N ASP A 585 26.94 -6.83 3.34
CA ASP A 585 26.81 -8.28 3.44
C ASP A 585 27.41 -8.96 2.20
N ILE A 586 28.01 -10.14 2.38
CA ILE A 586 28.52 -11.00 1.30
C ILE A 586 28.07 -12.44 1.56
N ASP A 587 27.30 -13.02 0.64
CA ASP A 587 26.90 -14.42 0.74
C ASP A 587 28.06 -15.38 0.38
N TYR A 588 27.83 -16.67 0.63
CA TYR A 588 28.85 -17.71 0.40
C TYR A 588 29.32 -17.77 -1.07
N SER A 589 28.39 -17.67 -2.03
CA SER A 589 28.71 -17.76 -3.47
C SER A 589 29.55 -16.57 -3.93
N ALA A 590 29.07 -15.37 -3.62
CA ALA A 590 29.77 -14.14 -3.97
C ALA A 590 31.15 -14.05 -3.28
N ALA A 591 31.27 -14.58 -2.06
CA ALA A 591 32.54 -14.65 -1.38
C ALA A 591 33.58 -15.51 -2.13
N ARG A 592 33.16 -16.63 -2.74
CA ARG A 592 34.02 -17.47 -3.56
C ARG A 592 34.43 -16.75 -4.86
N THR A 593 33.44 -16.19 -5.56
CA THR A 593 33.68 -15.43 -6.78
C THR A 593 34.61 -14.23 -6.53
N LEU A 594 34.43 -13.49 -5.42
CA LEU A 594 35.30 -12.39 -5.02
C LEU A 594 36.72 -12.88 -4.69
N ALA A 595 36.85 -13.98 -3.97
CA ALA A 595 38.16 -14.57 -3.66
C ALA A 595 38.93 -14.95 -4.93
N ASP A 596 38.26 -15.54 -5.91
CA ASP A 596 38.89 -15.94 -7.19
C ASP A 596 39.23 -14.71 -8.04
N LEU A 597 38.38 -13.68 -8.06
CA LEU A 597 38.66 -12.40 -8.70
C LEU A 597 39.91 -11.73 -8.10
N VAL A 598 40.02 -11.68 -6.77
CA VAL A 598 41.19 -11.08 -6.10
C VAL A 598 42.47 -11.83 -6.45
N LYS A 599 42.45 -13.18 -6.43
CA LYS A 599 43.58 -14.00 -6.85
C LYS A 599 43.97 -13.75 -8.30
N MET A 600 42.99 -13.65 -9.19
CA MET A 600 43.22 -13.34 -10.62
C MET A 600 43.89 -11.97 -10.81
N LEU A 601 43.43 -10.94 -10.10
CA LEU A 601 44.04 -9.60 -10.16
C LEU A 601 45.46 -9.60 -9.59
N GLN A 602 45.70 -10.28 -8.45
CA GLN A 602 47.02 -10.44 -7.85
C GLN A 602 48.00 -11.20 -8.79
N ALA A 603 47.51 -12.25 -9.47
CA ALA A 603 48.34 -12.97 -10.46
C ALA A 603 48.73 -12.10 -11.67
N ARG A 604 47.94 -11.06 -11.97
CA ARG A 604 48.25 -10.03 -12.98
C ARG A 604 49.16 -8.91 -12.44
N GLY A 605 49.63 -8.99 -11.20
CA GLY A 605 50.44 -7.98 -10.53
C GLY A 605 49.67 -6.74 -10.07
N ILE A 606 48.35 -6.83 -9.95
CA ILE A 606 47.48 -5.74 -9.53
C ILE A 606 47.17 -5.89 -8.03
N GLY A 607 47.57 -4.87 -7.25
CA GLY A 607 47.22 -4.81 -5.81
C GLY A 607 45.74 -4.50 -5.63
N VAL A 608 45.07 -5.25 -4.74
CA VAL A 608 43.63 -5.04 -4.46
C VAL A 608 43.47 -4.50 -3.04
N LEU A 609 42.80 -3.35 -2.91
CA LEU A 609 42.52 -2.70 -1.63
C LEU A 609 41.03 -2.55 -1.44
N PHE A 610 40.56 -2.64 -0.19
CA PHE A 610 39.19 -2.37 0.19
C PHE A 610 39.13 -1.16 1.10
N GLY A 611 38.40 -0.12 0.67
CA GLY A 611 38.13 1.08 1.47
C GLY A 611 36.68 1.12 1.98
N ARG A 612 36.43 1.80 3.11
CA ARG A 612 35.12 1.98 3.75
C ARG A 612 34.48 0.66 4.19
N VAL A 613 35.31 -0.31 4.58
CA VAL A 613 34.83 -1.58 5.10
C VAL A 613 34.26 -1.39 6.51
N ASN A 614 32.96 -1.61 6.65
CA ASN A 614 32.28 -1.55 7.93
C ASN A 614 32.46 -2.86 8.73
N ARG A 615 32.06 -2.85 10.02
CA ARG A 615 32.24 -4.00 10.92
C ARG A 615 31.50 -5.27 10.46
N TYR A 616 30.38 -5.14 9.76
CA TYR A 616 29.57 -6.29 9.31
C TYR A 616 30.26 -6.96 8.12
N LEU A 617 30.60 -6.15 7.11
CA LEU A 617 31.36 -6.63 5.96
C LEU A 617 32.70 -7.25 6.38
N ARG A 618 33.39 -6.64 7.37
CA ARG A 618 34.64 -7.21 7.90
C ARG A 618 34.43 -8.59 8.51
N ALA A 619 33.37 -8.77 9.29
CA ALA A 619 33.05 -10.07 9.89
C ALA A 619 32.73 -11.13 8.82
N ASP A 620 32.09 -10.76 7.72
CA ASP A 620 31.81 -11.66 6.60
C ASP A 620 33.08 -12.00 5.81
N MET A 621 33.93 -11.00 5.54
CA MET A 621 35.24 -11.23 4.92
C MET A 621 36.12 -12.17 5.76
N ASP A 622 36.11 -12.03 7.08
CA ASP A 622 36.84 -12.92 7.99
C ASP A 622 36.21 -14.34 8.00
N ARG A 623 34.90 -14.46 8.07
CA ARG A 623 34.14 -15.72 8.04
C ARG A 623 34.40 -16.51 6.76
N HIS A 624 34.45 -15.83 5.62
CA HIS A 624 34.65 -16.43 4.31
C HIS A 624 36.12 -16.50 3.88
N ARG A 625 37.06 -16.14 4.77
CA ARG A 625 38.52 -16.14 4.55
C ARG A 625 38.98 -15.20 3.42
N ILE A 626 38.20 -14.20 3.07
CA ILE A 626 38.58 -13.17 2.09
C ILE A 626 39.73 -12.35 2.65
N THR A 627 39.70 -12.04 3.96
CA THR A 627 40.76 -11.30 4.66
C THR A 627 42.11 -11.98 4.55
N GLU A 628 42.18 -13.32 4.54
CA GLU A 628 43.43 -14.08 4.37
C GLU A 628 44.00 -13.91 2.95
N ILE A 629 43.14 -13.82 1.93
CA ILE A 629 43.54 -13.71 0.52
C ILE A 629 43.93 -12.28 0.17
N VAL A 630 43.15 -11.31 0.63
CA VAL A 630 43.40 -9.87 0.38
C VAL A 630 44.59 -9.37 1.20
N GLY A 631 44.73 -9.87 2.42
CA GLY A 631 45.64 -9.36 3.44
C GLY A 631 44.98 -8.32 4.37
N ALA A 632 45.11 -8.50 5.67
CA ALA A 632 44.48 -7.62 6.65
C ALA A 632 44.96 -6.15 6.53
N SER A 633 46.17 -5.92 6.05
CA SER A 633 46.76 -4.60 5.78
C SER A 633 46.18 -3.90 4.53
N CYS A 634 45.41 -4.59 3.70
CA CYS A 634 44.79 -4.08 2.48
C CYS A 634 43.28 -3.75 2.67
N ILE A 635 42.79 -3.81 3.92
CA ILE A 635 41.37 -3.56 4.26
C ILE A 635 41.30 -2.37 5.22
N PHE A 636 40.63 -1.30 4.78
CA PHE A 636 40.64 0.00 5.47
C PHE A 636 39.26 0.44 5.87
N PRO A 637 39.05 1.05 7.05
CA PRO A 637 37.78 1.62 7.50
C PRO A 637 37.40 2.90 6.71
N THR A 638 38.36 3.56 6.04
CA THR A 638 38.09 4.75 5.23
C THR A 638 38.68 4.61 3.83
N LEU A 639 38.05 5.28 2.86
CA LEU A 639 38.59 5.31 1.49
C LEU A 639 39.92 6.07 1.41
N HIS A 640 40.07 7.10 2.24
CA HIS A 640 41.30 7.90 2.30
C HIS A 640 42.52 7.04 2.64
N GLN A 641 42.43 6.21 3.67
CA GLN A 641 43.51 5.28 4.04
C GLN A 641 43.84 4.28 2.92
N ALA A 642 42.81 3.80 2.20
CA ALA A 642 43.05 2.92 1.05
C ALA A 642 43.80 3.64 -0.10
N LEU A 643 43.47 4.90 -0.34
CA LEU A 643 44.16 5.74 -1.35
C LEU A 643 45.58 6.10 -0.95
N GLU A 644 45.83 6.40 0.33
CA GLU A 644 47.17 6.60 0.86
C GLU A 644 48.05 5.36 0.68
N ALA A 645 47.50 4.18 0.97
CA ALA A 645 48.19 2.90 0.78
C ALA A 645 48.49 2.62 -0.70
N ALA A 646 47.67 3.11 -1.63
CA ALA A 646 47.91 3.05 -3.07
C ALA A 646 48.96 4.09 -3.57
N GLY A 647 49.47 4.94 -2.68
CA GLY A 647 50.46 5.97 -3.02
C GLY A 647 49.88 7.22 -3.70
N THR A 648 48.58 7.44 -3.61
CA THR A 648 47.89 8.63 -4.13
C THR A 648 47.31 9.43 -2.98
N THR A 649 48.05 10.38 -2.45
CA THR A 649 47.55 11.31 -1.43
C THR A 649 46.74 12.40 -2.13
N PRO A 650 45.47 12.62 -1.80
CA PRO A 650 44.79 13.86 -2.16
C PRO A 650 45.50 15.02 -1.46
N ALA A 651 45.69 16.14 -2.17
CA ALA A 651 46.28 17.34 -1.56
C ALA A 651 45.55 17.70 -0.24
N PRO A 652 46.28 18.12 0.82
CA PRO A 652 45.67 18.48 2.10
C PRO A 652 44.58 19.51 1.87
N GLN A 653 43.41 19.29 2.38
CA GLN A 653 42.36 20.30 2.43
C GLN A 653 42.85 21.41 3.36
N GLU A 654 43.07 22.61 2.85
CA GLU A 654 43.11 23.78 3.71
C GLU A 654 41.84 23.79 4.56
N PRO A 655 41.96 24.05 5.87
CA PRO A 655 40.81 24.11 6.75
C PRO A 655 39.93 25.28 6.31
N GLY A 656 38.95 24.98 5.46
CA GLY A 656 37.91 25.91 5.13
C GLY A 656 37.13 26.21 6.41
N ILE A 657 37.17 27.43 6.84
CA ILE A 657 36.42 28.03 7.93
C ILE A 657 34.94 27.62 7.77
N VAL A 658 34.46 26.93 8.78
CA VAL A 658 33.07 26.50 8.93
C VAL A 658 32.16 27.71 9.16
#